data_9341dc5e59fac8d91b7b3224443c17a7
#
_entry.id   9341dc5e59fac8d91b7b3224443c17a7
#
_cell.length_a   1.000
_cell.length_b   1.000
_cell.length_c   1.000
_cell.angle_alpha   90.00
_cell.angle_beta   90.00
_cell.angle_gamma   90.00
#
_symmetry.space_group_name_H-M   'P 1'
#
loop_
_entity.id
_entity.type
_entity.pdbx_description
1 polymer ?
#
loop_
_entity_poly.entity_id
_entity_poly.type
_entity_poly.pdbx_seq_one_letter_code
_entity_poly.pdbx_strand_id
1 'polypeptide(L)'
;MSGPLELPLFPSCYDCLSWSEDGELAIAAGDHVQILTPKNAAERLGHDTSQSPINNWHSVRFRVNVFTNNEWPTIYPQNRDNFSLGAEQSLSNVVALAWSPPGLAKYRRCVLAVLTSNLLLSLYEPVGSQGKWTRVAILNGALKTYFNSIVQEDGMLLRKSNIRAFAWSSPLKLPAERHITPYSVLPAESRWGFHLLSVANDDNDVVVLRIHRPPTGLGAPYEAGVLSVNSFQDTDENYPMLQPSSIFSEILRSKIRILSMSWGPWFHAKESASGFLAVTHGTALKVVHLDVKVLSPPPETGSQPQFQIKAISKDITPKFYEGLGGYHFTGPLAWMNTDDSHTVCLAAGTLAGLILIKASKEPHQGINPSSGQVRLQELLFYESPENDSETEPLRHSEPISAMIVAMDTDSQAPVLYLATAGGFTAAVPFRDGDDEYPIFAVPWKDQLDDVRERYDFDRDLGGLAVARAWGMASCKGMIAAGITVHPGDMIEYRTAAEERLTIIMSTTAGSQSDGLESRSVSDSSPEYLRQQREAALGYILHFEDNNEDRKPLSLSVLYATACCTIIESKNEALLSQAHKVLVRLATITGVDLNDELSKCTASRTTIAPKPAEMLDGPGGQMFERCEICSAGIAWYSTEEAQCATGHIFGMFDAALKALQEDIMLTLLPVIVRCSLTSLAIQDPGSSKVCSSCGKEYLDEDSIEPSESDVSYTCRTLFDAFDTCVYCNGKYRA
;
A
#
# COMPACT_ATOMS: atom_id res chain seq x y z
N MET A 1 21.77 8.71 10.70
CA MET A 1 20.32 8.94 10.68
C MET A 1 20.05 10.26 10.00
N SER A 2 19.09 10.30 9.10
CA SER A 2 18.54 11.59 8.68
C SER A 2 17.83 12.22 9.90
N GLY A 3 18.17 13.46 10.23
CA GLY A 3 17.50 14.18 11.34
C GLY A 3 15.99 14.31 11.12
N PRO A 4 15.23 14.82 12.10
CA PRO A 4 13.80 15.04 11.97
C PRO A 4 13.45 15.87 10.75
N LEU A 5 12.35 15.49 10.06
CA LEU A 5 11.88 16.16 8.85
C LEU A 5 10.82 17.19 9.22
N GLU A 6 11.13 18.46 9.05
CA GLU A 6 10.18 19.56 9.31
C GLU A 6 9.39 19.91 8.05
N LEU A 7 8.06 19.95 8.17
CA LEU A 7 7.13 20.28 7.09
C LEU A 7 6.29 21.50 7.47
N PRO A 8 6.14 22.50 6.56
CA PRO A 8 5.34 23.69 6.81
C PRO A 8 3.83 23.37 6.61
N LEU A 9 3.27 22.54 7.47
CA LEU A 9 1.87 22.14 7.47
C LEU A 9 1.41 21.78 8.88
N PHE A 10 0.10 21.77 9.09
CA PHE A 10 -0.53 21.34 10.32
C PHE A 10 -1.49 20.18 10.07
N PRO A 11 -1.50 19.13 10.91
CA PRO A 11 -2.39 17.99 10.76
C PRO A 11 -3.86 18.39 10.89
N SER A 12 -4.74 17.80 10.10
CA SER A 12 -6.18 18.06 10.13
C SER A 12 -6.97 17.11 11.02
N CYS A 13 -6.38 16.00 11.41
CA CYS A 13 -7.00 14.96 12.24
C CYS A 13 -5.96 14.18 13.03
N TYR A 14 -6.39 13.47 14.06
CA TYR A 14 -5.58 12.43 14.66
C TYR A 14 -5.43 11.25 13.69
N ASP A 15 -4.39 10.44 13.91
CA ASP A 15 -3.98 9.38 13.00
C ASP A 15 -3.73 9.89 11.56
N CYS A 16 -3.07 11.07 11.50
CA CYS A 16 -2.87 11.84 10.28
C CYS A 16 -1.87 11.23 9.29
N LEU A 17 -1.19 10.13 9.64
CA LEU A 17 -0.16 9.48 8.83
C LEU A 17 -0.61 8.12 8.34
N SER A 18 -0.25 7.80 7.11
CA SER A 18 -0.37 6.43 6.59
C SER A 18 0.81 6.14 5.67
N TRP A 19 1.45 4.99 5.82
CA TRP A 19 2.61 4.60 5.03
C TRP A 19 2.26 3.39 4.14
N SER A 20 2.44 3.52 2.84
CA SER A 20 2.16 2.43 1.91
C SER A 20 3.27 1.38 1.94
N GLU A 21 2.95 0.14 1.55
CA GLU A 21 3.96 -0.89 1.32
C GLU A 21 4.90 -0.55 0.14
N ASP A 22 4.53 0.43 -0.68
CA ASP A 22 5.37 0.98 -1.75
C ASP A 22 6.40 2.01 -1.26
N GLY A 23 6.36 2.35 0.03
CA GLY A 23 7.27 3.29 0.68
C GLY A 23 6.82 4.75 0.61
N GLU A 24 5.59 5.04 0.22
CA GLU A 24 5.04 6.40 0.16
C GLU A 24 4.33 6.74 1.48
N LEU A 25 4.73 7.85 2.10
CA LEU A 25 4.13 8.35 3.32
C LEU A 25 3.12 9.45 2.99
N ALA A 26 1.84 9.22 3.31
CA ALA A 26 0.76 10.19 3.17
C ALA A 26 0.50 10.92 4.49
N ILE A 27 0.23 12.22 4.42
CA ILE A 27 0.00 13.10 5.56
C ILE A 27 -1.27 13.91 5.32
N ALA A 28 -2.22 13.87 6.27
CA ALA A 28 -3.43 14.67 6.24
C ALA A 28 -3.15 16.09 6.73
N ALA A 29 -3.38 17.10 5.88
CA ALA A 29 -3.05 18.51 6.16
C ALA A 29 -4.15 19.46 5.69
N GLY A 30 -5.18 19.63 6.50
CA GLY A 30 -6.34 20.46 6.14
C GLY A 30 -7.11 19.89 4.94
N ASP A 31 -7.29 20.68 3.92
CA ASP A 31 -7.94 20.30 2.66
C ASP A 31 -6.98 19.65 1.64
N HIS A 32 -5.75 19.36 2.05
CA HIS A 32 -4.70 18.78 1.23
C HIS A 32 -4.20 17.46 1.80
N VAL A 33 -3.61 16.65 0.94
CA VAL A 33 -2.74 15.55 1.30
C VAL A 33 -1.34 15.86 0.82
N GLN A 34 -0.35 15.63 1.67
CA GLN A 34 1.08 15.66 1.35
C GLN A 34 1.57 14.24 1.20
N ILE A 35 2.22 13.93 0.07
CA ILE A 35 2.87 12.63 -0.15
C ILE A 35 4.38 12.84 -0.14
N LEU A 36 5.08 12.02 0.63
CA LEU A 36 6.53 11.92 0.63
C LEU A 36 6.92 10.58 0.02
N THR A 37 7.71 10.62 -1.04
CA THR A 37 8.25 9.44 -1.73
C THR A 37 9.77 9.44 -1.59
N PRO A 38 10.42 8.37 -1.09
CA PRO A 38 11.87 8.35 -0.96
C PRO A 38 12.54 8.40 -2.34
N LYS A 39 13.60 9.20 -2.48
CA LYS A 39 14.42 9.25 -3.68
C LYS A 39 15.22 7.97 -3.85
N ASN A 40 15.44 7.53 -5.08
CA ASN A 40 16.27 6.38 -5.39
C ASN A 40 17.76 6.64 -5.04
N ALA A 41 18.55 5.57 -4.90
CA ALA A 41 19.97 5.68 -4.60
C ALA A 41 20.74 6.53 -5.64
N ALA A 42 20.41 6.38 -6.93
CA ALA A 42 21.02 7.16 -8.02
C ALA A 42 20.71 8.67 -7.92
N GLU A 43 19.48 9.03 -7.51
CA GLU A 43 19.08 10.44 -7.33
C GLU A 43 19.73 11.09 -6.10
N ARG A 44 20.21 10.29 -5.14
CA ARG A 44 20.92 10.77 -3.94
C ARG A 44 22.40 11.05 -4.18
N LEU A 45 23.04 10.36 -5.12
CA LEU A 45 24.46 10.49 -5.41
C LEU A 45 24.87 11.86 -5.99
N GLY A 46 23.93 12.69 -6.42
CA GLY A 46 24.16 14.04 -6.97
C GLY A 46 24.14 15.18 -5.94
N HIS A 47 23.89 14.92 -4.66
CA HIS A 47 23.73 15.97 -3.65
C HIS A 47 24.73 15.84 -2.52
N ASP A 48 25.34 16.98 -2.11
CA ASP A 48 26.22 17.11 -0.94
C ASP A 48 25.52 16.60 0.34
N THR A 49 26.21 15.76 1.10
CA THR A 49 25.74 15.13 2.35
C THR A 49 25.43 16.13 3.49
N SER A 50 25.69 17.42 3.28
CA SER A 50 25.42 18.51 4.25
C SER A 50 24.01 19.12 4.14
N GLN A 51 23.14 18.61 3.25
CA GLN A 51 21.84 19.21 2.97
C GLN A 51 20.72 18.66 3.88
N SER A 52 19.66 19.48 4.04
CA SER A 52 18.48 19.18 4.86
C SER A 52 17.88 17.79 4.59
N PRO A 53 17.37 17.06 5.61
CA PRO A 53 16.76 15.72 5.48
C PRO A 53 15.65 15.64 4.42
N ILE A 54 14.95 16.75 4.16
CA ILE A 54 13.87 16.81 3.14
C ILE A 54 14.38 16.51 1.73
N ASN A 55 15.65 16.76 1.44
CA ASN A 55 16.22 16.55 0.14
C ASN A 55 16.29 15.06 -0.30
N ASN A 56 16.12 14.14 0.65
CA ASN A 56 16.03 12.71 0.38
C ASN A 56 14.62 12.24 -0.04
N TRP A 57 13.65 13.16 -0.08
CA TRP A 57 12.26 12.86 -0.39
C TRP A 57 11.76 13.72 -1.55
N HIS A 58 11.01 13.09 -2.46
CA HIS A 58 10.11 13.81 -3.34
C HIS A 58 8.84 14.15 -2.58
N SER A 59 8.43 15.39 -2.64
CA SER A 59 7.29 15.91 -1.91
C SER A 59 6.24 16.44 -2.89
N VAL A 60 5.04 15.86 -2.83
CA VAL A 60 3.91 16.28 -3.68
C VAL A 60 2.72 16.63 -2.79
N ARG A 61 2.07 17.75 -3.06
CA ARG A 61 0.89 18.22 -2.34
C ARG A 61 -0.28 18.40 -3.32
N PHE A 62 -1.45 17.88 -2.95
CA PHE A 62 -2.66 18.01 -3.77
C PHE A 62 -3.91 18.20 -2.93
N ARG A 63 -4.88 18.95 -3.47
CA ARG A 63 -6.16 19.21 -2.80
C ARG A 63 -7.10 18.03 -3.00
N VAL A 64 -7.90 17.73 -1.95
CA VAL A 64 -8.83 16.60 -1.93
C VAL A 64 -10.29 17.02 -1.75
N ASN A 65 -10.55 18.27 -1.41
CA ASN A 65 -11.89 18.78 -1.12
C ASN A 65 -12.59 19.44 -2.34
N VAL A 66 -11.92 19.49 -3.48
CA VAL A 66 -12.50 20.03 -4.70
C VAL A 66 -13.18 18.94 -5.50
N PHE A 67 -14.47 19.09 -5.77
CA PHE A 67 -15.27 18.18 -6.56
C PHE A 67 -15.89 18.94 -7.73
N THR A 68 -15.87 18.36 -8.90
CA THR A 68 -16.61 18.89 -10.04
C THR A 68 -18.08 18.52 -9.93
N ASN A 69 -18.96 19.28 -10.57
CA ASN A 69 -20.39 18.98 -10.60
C ASN A 69 -20.70 17.59 -11.20
N ASN A 70 -19.87 17.14 -12.13
CA ASN A 70 -20.01 15.81 -12.74
C ASN A 70 -19.56 14.69 -11.78
N GLU A 71 -18.55 14.93 -10.95
CA GLU A 71 -18.09 13.95 -9.97
C GLU A 71 -19.08 13.79 -8.82
N TRP A 72 -19.57 14.92 -8.25
CA TRP A 72 -20.50 14.88 -7.13
C TRP A 72 -21.41 16.10 -7.08
N PRO A 73 -22.56 16.06 -7.76
CA PRO A 73 -23.45 17.23 -7.95
C PRO A 73 -24.08 17.75 -6.65
N THR A 74 -24.14 16.96 -5.59
CA THR A 74 -24.76 17.35 -4.31
C THR A 74 -23.91 18.25 -3.43
N ILE A 75 -22.60 18.38 -3.68
CA ILE A 75 -21.71 19.29 -2.93
C ILE A 75 -21.84 20.73 -3.41
N TYR A 76 -22.11 20.91 -4.69
CA TYR A 76 -22.31 22.25 -5.24
C TYR A 76 -23.73 22.70 -5.00
N PRO A 77 -23.94 23.83 -4.30
CA PRO A 77 -25.25 24.44 -4.25
C PRO A 77 -25.59 24.92 -5.66
N GLN A 78 -26.45 24.21 -6.31
CA GLN A 78 -26.88 24.54 -7.67
C GLN A 78 -27.76 25.77 -7.72
N ASN A 79 -28.25 26.26 -6.56
CA ASN A 79 -29.14 27.41 -6.46
C ASN A 79 -28.50 28.47 -5.54
N ARG A 80 -28.14 29.61 -6.11
CA ARG A 80 -27.74 30.83 -5.38
C ARG A 80 -28.80 31.30 -4.39
N ASP A 81 -30.05 30.93 -4.61
CA ASP A 81 -31.21 31.32 -3.77
C ASP A 81 -31.19 30.63 -2.39
N ASN A 82 -30.38 29.62 -2.19
CA ASN A 82 -30.25 28.93 -0.91
C ASN A 82 -29.16 29.50 0.02
N PHE A 83 -28.69 30.71 -0.19
CA PHE A 83 -27.68 31.41 0.61
C PHE A 83 -26.35 30.67 0.80
N SER A 84 -26.06 29.72 -0.04
CA SER A 84 -24.77 29.06 -0.03
C SER A 84 -23.75 29.88 -0.82
N LEU A 85 -22.68 30.28 -0.19
CA LEU A 85 -21.63 31.12 -0.80
C LEU A 85 -20.72 30.38 -1.77
N GLY A 86 -21.06 29.15 -2.15
CA GLY A 86 -20.32 28.37 -3.14
C GLY A 86 -19.33 27.36 -2.56
N ALA A 87 -18.48 26.79 -3.40
CA ALA A 87 -17.48 25.80 -3.04
C ALA A 87 -16.49 26.26 -1.94
N GLU A 88 -16.34 27.54 -1.77
CA GLU A 88 -15.49 28.18 -0.76
C GLU A 88 -16.00 27.98 0.67
N GLN A 89 -17.25 27.67 0.87
CA GLN A 89 -17.83 27.44 2.21
C GLN A 89 -17.72 26.00 2.69
N SER A 90 -17.50 25.07 1.83
CA SER A 90 -17.23 23.71 2.21
C SER A 90 -15.72 23.58 2.44
N LEU A 91 -15.23 24.19 3.51
CA LEU A 91 -13.88 23.91 4.04
C LEU A 91 -13.86 22.47 4.56
N SER A 92 -14.00 21.52 3.65
CA SER A 92 -13.96 20.13 4.03
C SER A 92 -12.50 19.73 4.16
N ASN A 93 -12.16 19.27 5.36
CA ASN A 93 -10.82 18.79 5.68
C ASN A 93 -10.75 17.28 5.57
N VAL A 94 -9.53 16.77 5.41
CA VAL A 94 -9.25 15.35 5.58
C VAL A 94 -9.53 14.96 7.03
N VAL A 95 -10.32 13.91 7.24
CA VAL A 95 -10.62 13.36 8.57
C VAL A 95 -10.05 11.96 8.77
N ALA A 96 -9.74 11.25 7.69
CA ALA A 96 -9.00 9.99 7.72
C ALA A 96 -8.36 9.71 6.36
N LEU A 97 -7.22 9.04 6.36
CA LEU A 97 -6.57 8.53 5.17
C LEU A 97 -5.93 7.16 5.43
N ALA A 98 -5.94 6.30 4.44
CA ALA A 98 -5.26 5.01 4.51
C ALA A 98 -4.91 4.50 3.12
N TRP A 99 -3.75 3.86 3.00
CA TRP A 99 -3.39 3.15 1.79
C TRP A 99 -4.09 1.80 1.69
N SER A 100 -4.49 1.43 0.49
CA SER A 100 -4.92 0.07 0.21
C SER A 100 -3.74 -0.90 0.37
N PRO A 101 -3.99 -2.18 0.59
CA PRO A 101 -2.98 -3.20 0.33
C PRO A 101 -2.46 -3.11 -1.11
N PRO A 102 -1.25 -3.64 -1.39
CA PRO A 102 -0.67 -3.65 -2.72
C PRO A 102 -1.47 -4.54 -3.68
N GLY A 103 -1.37 -4.25 -4.97
CA GLY A 103 -2.01 -5.03 -6.03
C GLY A 103 -3.21 -4.35 -6.69
N LEU A 104 -3.77 -3.31 -6.07
CA LEU A 104 -5.00 -2.66 -6.52
C LEU A 104 -4.76 -1.59 -7.60
N ALA A 105 -3.75 -0.71 -7.44
CA ALA A 105 -3.44 0.34 -8.39
C ALA A 105 -2.69 -0.17 -9.63
N LYS A 106 -2.48 0.72 -10.61
CA LYS A 106 -1.61 0.48 -11.75
C LYS A 106 -0.23 -0.01 -11.25
N TYR A 107 0.36 -0.95 -11.95
CA TYR A 107 1.63 -1.60 -11.60
C TYR A 107 1.61 -2.28 -10.22
N ARG A 108 0.44 -2.77 -9.80
CA ARG A 108 0.23 -3.47 -8.52
C ARG A 108 0.60 -2.63 -7.29
N ARG A 109 0.56 -1.33 -7.42
CA ARG A 109 0.81 -0.39 -6.32
C ARG A 109 -0.40 -0.26 -5.39
N CYS A 110 -0.20 0.50 -4.32
CA CYS A 110 -1.27 0.88 -3.39
C CYS A 110 -2.06 2.08 -3.94
N VAL A 111 -3.33 2.17 -3.57
CA VAL A 111 -4.22 3.32 -3.82
C VAL A 111 -4.43 4.06 -2.50
N LEU A 112 -4.42 5.37 -2.52
CA LEU A 112 -4.72 6.16 -1.34
C LEU A 112 -6.23 6.42 -1.23
N ALA A 113 -6.84 5.97 -0.13
CA ALA A 113 -8.20 6.32 0.24
C ALA A 113 -8.20 7.52 1.17
N VAL A 114 -9.02 8.53 0.89
CA VAL A 114 -9.13 9.77 1.67
C VAL A 114 -10.58 10.05 1.97
N LEU A 115 -10.90 10.13 3.27
CA LEU A 115 -12.20 10.55 3.78
C LEU A 115 -12.15 12.02 4.17
N THR A 116 -13.12 12.79 3.70
CA THR A 116 -13.24 14.21 4.01
C THR A 116 -14.43 14.48 4.94
N SER A 117 -14.41 15.64 5.63
CA SER A 117 -15.43 16.01 6.62
C SER A 117 -16.85 16.19 6.04
N ASN A 118 -17.00 16.28 4.71
CA ASN A 118 -18.28 16.19 4.01
C ASN A 118 -18.71 14.73 3.74
N LEU A 119 -18.09 13.74 4.42
CA LEU A 119 -18.46 12.34 4.44
C LEU A 119 -18.31 11.62 3.08
N LEU A 120 -17.38 12.10 2.26
CA LEU A 120 -17.02 11.48 0.99
C LEU A 120 -15.69 10.74 1.08
N LEU A 121 -15.71 9.50 0.67
CA LEU A 121 -14.54 8.63 0.57
C LEU A 121 -14.10 8.53 -0.89
N SER A 122 -12.93 9.05 -1.19
CA SER A 122 -12.36 9.08 -2.53
C SER A 122 -11.07 8.27 -2.62
N LEU A 123 -10.82 7.66 -3.77
CA LEU A 123 -9.57 6.98 -4.10
C LEU A 123 -8.69 7.87 -4.97
N TYR A 124 -7.39 7.89 -4.71
CA TYR A 124 -6.39 8.68 -5.42
C TYR A 124 -5.21 7.82 -5.86
N GLU A 125 -4.73 8.03 -7.08
CA GLU A 125 -3.49 7.47 -7.60
C GLU A 125 -2.77 8.49 -8.51
N PRO A 126 -1.44 8.34 -8.72
CA PRO A 126 -0.72 9.13 -9.74
C PRO A 126 -1.11 8.65 -11.13
N VAL A 127 -1.52 9.59 -12.01
CA VAL A 127 -1.96 9.30 -13.38
C VAL A 127 -1.12 10.08 -14.39
N GLY A 128 -0.86 9.45 -15.53
CA GLY A 128 -0.07 10.04 -16.63
C GLY A 128 1.44 10.01 -16.39
N SER A 129 2.20 10.38 -17.41
CA SER A 129 3.68 10.38 -17.41
C SER A 129 4.29 11.33 -16.38
N GLN A 130 3.55 12.37 -15.96
CA GLN A 130 4.00 13.32 -14.94
C GLN A 130 3.65 12.88 -13.52
N GLY A 131 2.99 11.71 -13.34
CA GLY A 131 2.60 11.21 -12.03
C GLY A 131 1.69 12.14 -11.23
N LYS A 132 0.78 12.88 -11.89
CA LYS A 132 -0.13 13.81 -11.22
C LYS A 132 -1.16 13.04 -10.39
N TRP A 133 -1.23 13.35 -9.12
CA TRP A 133 -2.24 12.77 -8.21
C TRP A 133 -3.64 13.23 -8.60
N THR A 134 -4.49 12.26 -8.93
CA THR A 134 -5.87 12.51 -9.36
C THR A 134 -6.83 11.60 -8.62
N ARG A 135 -8.07 12.09 -8.44
CA ARG A 135 -9.17 11.28 -7.92
C ARG A 135 -9.62 10.31 -9.01
N VAL A 136 -9.60 9.02 -8.68
CA VAL A 136 -9.97 7.94 -9.62
C VAL A 136 -11.31 7.29 -9.29
N ALA A 137 -11.83 7.45 -8.07
CA ALA A 137 -13.16 7.00 -7.70
C ALA A 137 -13.72 7.77 -6.48
N ILE A 138 -15.05 7.82 -6.36
CA ILE A 138 -15.80 8.22 -5.17
C ILE A 138 -16.66 7.03 -4.75
N LEU A 139 -16.35 6.42 -3.62
CA LEU A 139 -16.97 5.16 -3.20
C LEU A 139 -18.41 5.31 -2.72
N ASN A 140 -18.81 6.51 -2.32
CA ASN A 140 -20.18 6.84 -1.97
C ASN A 140 -21.18 6.52 -3.08
N GLY A 141 -20.74 6.58 -4.35
CA GLY A 141 -21.55 6.21 -5.51
C GLY A 141 -22.03 4.77 -5.49
N ALA A 142 -21.18 3.83 -5.05
CA ALA A 142 -21.54 2.43 -4.93
C ALA A 142 -22.61 2.21 -3.85
N LEU A 143 -22.49 2.87 -2.69
CA LEU A 143 -23.50 2.85 -1.63
C LEU A 143 -24.83 3.43 -2.12
N LYS A 144 -24.78 4.58 -2.78
CA LYS A 144 -25.96 5.24 -3.34
C LYS A 144 -26.71 4.34 -4.34
N THR A 145 -25.96 3.69 -5.23
CA THR A 145 -26.54 2.76 -6.22
C THR A 145 -27.19 1.56 -5.53
N TYR A 146 -26.51 0.96 -4.54
CA TYR A 146 -27.05 -0.17 -3.78
C TYR A 146 -28.31 0.20 -3.00
N PHE A 147 -28.23 1.25 -2.17
CA PHE A 147 -29.34 1.63 -1.31
C PHE A 147 -30.53 2.26 -2.04
N ASN A 148 -30.32 2.87 -3.20
CA ASN A 148 -31.41 3.42 -4.03
C ASN A 148 -32.43 2.35 -4.46
N SER A 149 -32.02 1.08 -4.55
CA SER A 149 -32.93 -0.03 -4.84
C SER A 149 -33.76 -0.50 -3.62
N ILE A 150 -33.37 -0.08 -2.41
CA ILE A 150 -33.94 -0.60 -1.13
C ILE A 150 -34.69 0.50 -0.38
N VAL A 151 -34.22 1.74 -0.44
CA VAL A 151 -34.71 2.88 0.34
C VAL A 151 -35.47 3.87 -0.57
N GLN A 152 -36.69 4.26 -0.13
CA GLN A 152 -37.52 5.20 -0.90
C GLN A 152 -37.39 6.65 -0.43
N GLU A 153 -36.89 6.88 0.79
CA GLU A 153 -36.78 8.20 1.40
C GLU A 153 -35.42 8.83 1.09
N ASP A 154 -35.39 10.01 0.45
CA ASP A 154 -34.17 10.71 0.06
C ASP A 154 -33.25 11.04 1.24
N GLY A 155 -33.80 11.40 2.39
CA GLY A 155 -33.02 11.71 3.59
C GLY A 155 -32.30 10.48 4.15
N MET A 156 -32.96 9.32 4.13
CA MET A 156 -32.37 8.05 4.54
C MET A 156 -31.33 7.58 3.50
N LEU A 157 -31.63 7.71 2.22
CA LEU A 157 -30.67 7.39 1.16
C LEU A 157 -29.38 8.20 1.29
N LEU A 158 -29.50 9.50 1.62
CA LEU A 158 -28.34 10.36 1.85
C LEU A 158 -27.51 9.87 3.03
N ARG A 159 -28.12 9.58 4.19
CA ARG A 159 -27.41 9.03 5.36
C ARG A 159 -26.74 7.71 5.05
N LYS A 160 -27.41 6.79 4.36
CA LYS A 160 -26.85 5.48 3.99
C LYS A 160 -25.74 5.59 2.94
N SER A 161 -25.69 6.69 2.18
CA SER A 161 -24.65 6.93 1.18
C SER A 161 -23.44 7.68 1.74
N ASN A 162 -23.58 8.39 2.87
CA ASN A 162 -22.49 9.13 3.50
C ASN A 162 -21.60 8.20 4.32
N ILE A 163 -20.27 8.36 4.21
CA ILE A 163 -19.29 7.49 4.88
C ILE A 163 -18.65 8.23 6.06
N ARG A 164 -18.63 7.60 7.24
CA ARG A 164 -18.07 8.14 8.48
C ARG A 164 -16.71 7.54 8.85
N ALA A 165 -16.52 6.27 8.58
CA ALA A 165 -15.29 5.57 8.86
C ALA A 165 -15.04 4.49 7.80
N PHE A 166 -13.80 4.08 7.63
CA PHE A 166 -13.44 3.00 6.73
C PHE A 166 -12.19 2.25 7.21
N ALA A 167 -12.04 1.02 6.75
CA ALA A 167 -10.85 0.22 7.02
C ALA A 167 -10.60 -0.76 5.86
N TRP A 168 -9.35 -0.83 5.37
CA TRP A 168 -8.92 -1.85 4.43
C TRP A 168 -8.66 -3.18 5.13
N SER A 169 -9.09 -4.28 4.51
CA SER A 169 -8.61 -5.60 4.94
C SER A 169 -7.23 -5.89 4.34
N SER A 170 -6.46 -6.79 4.96
CA SER A 170 -5.39 -7.48 4.24
C SER A 170 -5.97 -8.20 3.01
N PRO A 171 -5.18 -8.41 1.92
CA PRO A 171 -5.71 -9.03 0.72
C PRO A 171 -6.23 -10.44 0.98
N LEU A 172 -7.43 -10.73 0.51
CA LEU A 172 -8.00 -12.06 0.59
C LEU A 172 -7.39 -12.94 -0.52
N LYS A 173 -6.33 -13.69 -0.18
CA LYS A 173 -5.65 -14.61 -1.09
C LYS A 173 -6.31 -15.97 -1.05
N LEU A 174 -6.64 -16.53 -2.20
CA LEU A 174 -7.14 -17.90 -2.29
C LEU A 174 -5.97 -18.87 -2.47
N PRO A 175 -6.03 -20.07 -1.84
CA PRO A 175 -5.06 -21.10 -2.12
C PRO A 175 -5.14 -21.49 -3.58
N ALA A 176 -4.05 -21.31 -4.32
CA ALA A 176 -3.97 -21.76 -5.71
C ALA A 176 -3.77 -23.29 -5.74
N GLU A 177 -4.55 -23.97 -6.59
CA GLU A 177 -4.19 -25.33 -6.98
C GLU A 177 -2.85 -25.26 -7.72
N ARG A 178 -1.84 -25.92 -7.16
CA ARG A 178 -0.52 -26.00 -7.79
C ARG A 178 -0.60 -26.92 -9.01
N HIS A 179 -0.89 -26.35 -10.17
CA HIS A 179 -0.53 -27.02 -11.42
C HIS A 179 1.00 -27.02 -11.50
N ILE A 180 1.60 -28.16 -11.23
CA ILE A 180 3.05 -28.36 -11.19
C ILE A 180 3.56 -28.54 -12.64
N THR A 181 3.47 -27.50 -13.45
CA THR A 181 4.27 -27.43 -14.67
C THR A 181 5.51 -26.60 -14.36
N PRO A 182 6.69 -27.01 -14.84
CA PRO A 182 7.89 -26.19 -14.72
C PRO A 182 7.60 -24.80 -15.32
N TYR A 183 7.98 -23.75 -14.61
CA TYR A 183 7.80 -22.34 -15.03
C TYR A 183 6.35 -21.84 -15.10
N SER A 184 5.38 -22.48 -14.42
CA SER A 184 4.02 -21.95 -14.30
C SER A 184 3.99 -20.73 -13.35
N VAL A 185 3.25 -19.70 -13.74
CA VAL A 185 3.04 -18.48 -12.93
C VAL A 185 1.65 -18.54 -12.31
N LEU A 186 1.57 -18.22 -11.01
CA LEU A 186 0.30 -18.17 -10.30
C LEU A 186 -0.57 -17.02 -10.85
N PRO A 187 -1.90 -17.19 -10.93
CA PRO A 187 -2.82 -16.11 -11.31
C PRO A 187 -2.67 -14.88 -10.41
N ALA A 188 -2.98 -13.70 -10.93
CA ALA A 188 -2.88 -12.43 -10.20
C ALA A 188 -3.71 -12.44 -8.90
N GLU A 189 -4.90 -13.05 -8.91
CA GLU A 189 -5.77 -13.20 -7.75
C GLU A 189 -5.14 -14.04 -6.63
N SER A 190 -4.32 -15.02 -6.97
CA SER A 190 -3.59 -15.84 -5.99
C SER A 190 -2.35 -15.12 -5.45
N ARG A 191 -1.72 -14.26 -6.25
CA ARG A 191 -0.53 -13.48 -5.86
C ARG A 191 -0.92 -12.26 -5.02
N TRP A 192 -1.90 -11.49 -5.47
CA TRP A 192 -2.31 -10.21 -4.88
C TRP A 192 -3.56 -10.31 -4.02
N GLY A 193 -4.42 -11.32 -4.27
CA GLY A 193 -5.70 -11.49 -3.58
C GLY A 193 -6.77 -10.51 -4.02
N PHE A 194 -7.92 -10.55 -3.33
CA PHE A 194 -9.03 -9.63 -3.53
C PHE A 194 -8.98 -8.53 -2.48
N HIS A 195 -9.27 -7.30 -2.89
CA HIS A 195 -9.24 -6.12 -2.04
C HIS A 195 -10.62 -5.83 -1.49
N LEU A 196 -10.75 -5.95 -0.18
CA LEU A 196 -11.98 -5.64 0.56
C LEU A 196 -11.79 -4.38 1.39
N LEU A 197 -12.81 -3.55 1.37
CA LEU A 197 -12.89 -2.32 2.16
C LEU A 197 -14.18 -2.33 2.96
N SER A 198 -14.10 -2.20 4.28
CA SER A 198 -15.28 -1.92 5.10
C SER A 198 -15.48 -0.42 5.22
N VAL A 199 -16.73 0.02 5.13
CA VAL A 199 -17.14 1.41 5.36
C VAL A 199 -18.31 1.43 6.35
N ALA A 200 -18.31 2.40 7.25
CA ALA A 200 -19.45 2.69 8.10
C ALA A 200 -20.16 3.94 7.56
N ASN A 201 -21.47 3.83 7.34
CA ASN A 201 -22.25 4.97 6.86
C ASN A 201 -22.82 5.82 8.02
N ASP A 202 -23.49 6.93 7.68
CA ASP A 202 -24.09 7.85 8.65
C ASP A 202 -25.39 7.33 9.27
N ASP A 203 -25.81 6.11 8.91
CA ASP A 203 -26.95 5.39 9.48
C ASP A 203 -26.52 4.15 10.31
N ASN A 204 -25.21 4.07 10.64
CA ASN A 204 -24.58 2.99 11.40
C ASN A 204 -24.68 1.60 10.73
N ASP A 205 -24.73 1.53 9.40
CA ASP A 205 -24.50 0.27 8.71
C ASP A 205 -23.00 0.12 8.42
N VAL A 206 -22.48 -1.07 8.67
CA VAL A 206 -21.17 -1.49 8.20
C VAL A 206 -21.34 -2.24 6.90
N VAL A 207 -20.80 -1.68 5.83
CA VAL A 207 -20.87 -2.21 4.48
C VAL A 207 -19.50 -2.71 4.07
N VAL A 208 -19.40 -3.95 3.61
CA VAL A 208 -18.19 -4.52 3.04
C VAL A 208 -18.25 -4.38 1.53
N LEU A 209 -17.27 -3.69 0.97
CA LEU A 209 -17.11 -3.44 -0.46
C LEU A 209 -15.97 -4.30 -1.02
N ARG A 210 -16.14 -4.85 -2.20
CA ARG A 210 -15.05 -5.33 -3.05
C ARG A 210 -14.64 -4.19 -3.97
N ILE A 211 -13.36 -3.86 -3.94
CA ILE A 211 -12.79 -2.84 -4.83
C ILE A 211 -11.89 -3.55 -5.83
N HIS A 212 -12.05 -3.24 -7.11
CA HIS A 212 -11.17 -3.76 -8.15
C HIS A 212 -10.99 -2.73 -9.27
N ARG A 213 -9.87 -2.87 -9.96
CA ARG A 213 -9.56 -2.10 -11.16
C ARG A 213 -9.82 -3.00 -12.36
N PRO A 214 -10.72 -2.63 -13.28
CA PRO A 214 -10.92 -3.39 -14.51
C PRO A 214 -9.63 -3.41 -15.35
N PRO A 215 -9.34 -4.51 -16.06
CA PRO A 215 -8.11 -4.63 -16.86
C PRO A 215 -8.09 -3.78 -18.14
N THR A 216 -9.19 -3.15 -18.49
CA THR A 216 -9.37 -2.48 -19.79
C THR A 216 -9.20 -0.95 -19.69
N GLY A 217 -8.16 -0.44 -20.38
CA GLY A 217 -8.04 0.96 -20.82
C GLY A 217 -7.40 1.92 -19.82
N LEU A 218 -6.68 2.89 -20.38
CA LEU A 218 -6.22 4.08 -19.66
C LEU A 218 -7.42 4.82 -19.06
N GLY A 219 -7.46 4.95 -17.73
CA GLY A 219 -8.50 5.69 -17.02
C GLY A 219 -9.80 4.93 -16.79
N ALA A 220 -9.83 3.59 -16.89
CA ALA A 220 -10.97 2.80 -16.45
C ALA A 220 -11.25 3.09 -14.96
N PRO A 221 -12.49 3.47 -14.59
CA PRO A 221 -12.83 3.77 -13.21
C PRO A 221 -12.72 2.51 -12.35
N TYR A 222 -12.33 2.69 -11.08
CA TYR A 222 -12.42 1.62 -10.11
C TYR A 222 -13.87 1.21 -9.91
N GLU A 223 -14.12 -0.09 -9.84
CA GLU A 223 -15.42 -0.63 -9.53
C GLU A 223 -15.50 -1.03 -8.07
N ALA A 224 -16.59 -0.62 -7.40
CA ALA A 224 -16.88 -0.95 -6.03
C ALA A 224 -18.22 -1.70 -5.97
N GLY A 225 -18.18 -2.96 -5.54
CA GLY A 225 -19.37 -3.80 -5.37
C GLY A 225 -19.68 -4.03 -3.90
N VAL A 226 -20.94 -3.83 -3.50
CA VAL A 226 -21.41 -4.14 -2.14
C VAL A 226 -21.53 -5.66 -1.98
N LEU A 227 -20.83 -6.21 -0.98
CA LEU A 227 -20.83 -7.64 -0.69
C LEU A 227 -21.71 -8.00 0.51
N SER A 228 -21.70 -7.20 1.57
CA SER A 228 -22.53 -7.39 2.74
C SER A 228 -22.86 -6.08 3.43
N VAL A 229 -24.00 -6.06 4.13
CA VAL A 229 -24.45 -4.93 4.96
C VAL A 229 -24.85 -5.45 6.32
N ASN A 230 -24.30 -4.87 7.39
CA ASN A 230 -24.59 -5.20 8.76
C ASN A 230 -25.00 -3.93 9.50
N SER A 231 -26.26 -3.87 9.95
CA SER A 231 -26.79 -2.70 10.67
C SER A 231 -26.51 -2.82 12.17
N PHE A 232 -25.98 -1.75 12.73
CA PHE A 232 -25.72 -1.59 14.16
C PHE A 232 -26.74 -0.61 14.72
N GLN A 233 -27.91 -1.14 15.11
CA GLN A 233 -28.91 -0.34 15.82
C GLN A 233 -28.67 -0.42 17.31
N ASP A 234 -28.84 0.70 18.02
CA ASP A 234 -28.74 0.74 19.47
C ASP A 234 -29.86 -0.12 20.09
N THR A 235 -29.43 -1.10 20.85
CA THR A 235 -30.33 -1.75 21.85
C THR A 235 -30.28 -0.92 23.13
N ASP A 236 -31.42 -0.55 23.62
CA ASP A 236 -31.70 0.44 24.69
C ASP A 236 -30.94 0.30 26.02
N GLU A 237 -30.13 -0.74 26.20
CA GLU A 237 -29.67 -1.18 27.53
C GLU A 237 -28.35 -0.53 28.00
N ASN A 238 -27.61 0.23 27.18
CA ASN A 238 -26.21 0.53 27.49
C ASN A 238 -25.86 2.01 27.77
N TYR A 239 -26.84 2.87 28.10
CA TYR A 239 -26.54 4.26 28.49
C TYR A 239 -26.96 4.56 29.94
N PRO A 240 -26.14 4.19 30.95
CA PRO A 240 -26.50 4.39 32.36
C PRO A 240 -26.51 5.85 32.82
N MET A 241 -25.89 6.75 32.04
CA MET A 241 -25.72 8.17 32.41
C MET A 241 -26.91 9.05 32.10
N LEU A 242 -27.84 8.61 31.28
CA LEU A 242 -29.00 9.40 30.87
C LEU A 242 -30.27 8.72 31.29
N GLN A 243 -31.19 9.45 31.94
CA GLN A 243 -32.51 8.92 32.23
C GLN A 243 -33.16 8.47 30.91
N PRO A 244 -33.57 7.20 30.78
CA PRO A 244 -34.03 6.63 29.52
C PRO A 244 -35.21 7.37 28.87
N SER A 245 -36.00 8.09 29.67
CA SER A 245 -37.19 8.88 29.23
C SER A 245 -36.90 10.34 28.85
N SER A 246 -35.62 10.77 28.87
CA SER A 246 -35.27 12.17 28.57
C SER A 246 -35.22 12.38 27.07
N ILE A 247 -35.80 13.48 26.57
CA ILE A 247 -35.69 13.93 25.16
C ILE A 247 -34.24 14.07 24.76
N PHE A 248 -33.35 14.54 25.65
CA PHE A 248 -31.93 14.64 25.40
C PHE A 248 -31.26 13.28 25.19
N SER A 249 -31.72 12.23 25.92
CA SER A 249 -31.24 10.87 25.74
C SER A 249 -31.52 10.38 24.31
N GLU A 250 -32.72 10.59 23.80
CA GLU A 250 -33.08 10.19 22.44
C GLU A 250 -32.30 10.96 21.38
N ILE A 251 -32.14 12.28 21.55
CA ILE A 251 -31.35 13.12 20.65
C ILE A 251 -29.87 12.68 20.65
N LEU A 252 -29.28 12.40 21.80
CA LEU A 252 -27.87 11.97 21.89
C LEU A 252 -27.67 10.59 21.28
N ARG A 253 -28.56 9.64 21.53
CA ARG A 253 -28.53 8.31 20.91
C ARG A 253 -28.60 8.41 19.39
N SER A 254 -29.45 9.26 18.86
CA SER A 254 -29.58 9.45 17.41
C SER A 254 -28.30 10.03 16.75
N LYS A 255 -27.36 10.57 17.56
CA LYS A 255 -26.09 11.15 17.08
C LYS A 255 -24.90 10.20 17.23
N ILE A 256 -25.06 9.06 17.90
CA ILE A 256 -23.97 8.09 18.01
C ILE A 256 -23.66 7.50 16.65
N ARG A 257 -22.37 7.45 16.35
CA ARG A 257 -21.87 6.94 15.07
C ARG A 257 -20.73 5.96 15.30
N ILE A 258 -20.56 5.09 14.32
CA ILE A 258 -19.37 4.26 14.23
C ILE A 258 -18.18 5.17 13.89
N LEU A 259 -17.16 5.18 14.76
CA LEU A 259 -16.01 6.06 14.64
C LEU A 259 -14.76 5.33 14.15
N SER A 260 -14.60 4.06 14.51
CA SER A 260 -13.40 3.29 14.21
C SER A 260 -13.74 1.85 13.85
N MET A 261 -13.00 1.33 12.89
CA MET A 261 -13.06 -0.07 12.45
C MET A 261 -11.66 -0.57 12.16
N SER A 262 -11.41 -1.86 12.40
CA SER A 262 -10.15 -2.49 12.06
C SER A 262 -10.34 -3.95 11.68
N TRP A 263 -9.71 -4.37 10.58
CA TRP A 263 -9.69 -5.75 10.15
C TRP A 263 -8.63 -6.54 10.91
N GLY A 264 -9.03 -7.70 11.40
CA GLY A 264 -8.15 -8.72 11.93
C GLY A 264 -7.58 -9.62 10.82
N PRO A 265 -6.86 -10.68 11.23
CA PRO A 265 -6.28 -11.63 10.29
C PRO A 265 -7.32 -12.46 9.54
N TRP A 266 -6.98 -12.92 8.33
CA TRP A 266 -7.72 -13.92 7.59
C TRP A 266 -7.27 -15.32 7.96
N PHE A 267 -8.25 -16.22 8.10
CA PHE A 267 -8.05 -17.65 8.31
C PHE A 267 -8.51 -18.40 7.07
N HIS A 268 -7.59 -19.10 6.44
CA HIS A 268 -7.88 -19.81 5.19
C HIS A 268 -8.23 -21.27 5.46
N ALA A 269 -9.36 -21.72 4.92
CA ALA A 269 -9.73 -23.11 4.77
C ALA A 269 -9.62 -23.51 3.29
N LYS A 270 -9.88 -24.78 2.95
CA LYS A 270 -9.71 -25.27 1.57
C LYS A 270 -10.55 -24.51 0.53
N GLU A 271 -11.77 -24.09 0.88
CA GLU A 271 -12.71 -23.46 -0.06
C GLU A 271 -13.29 -22.14 0.45
N SER A 272 -12.89 -21.70 1.63
CA SER A 272 -13.39 -20.48 2.26
C SER A 272 -12.31 -19.78 3.05
N ALA A 273 -12.51 -18.51 3.31
CA ALA A 273 -11.72 -17.75 4.25
C ALA A 273 -12.63 -17.07 5.25
N SER A 274 -12.22 -17.04 6.51
CA SER A 274 -12.92 -16.30 7.56
C SER A 274 -12.04 -15.17 8.10
N GLY A 275 -12.66 -14.02 8.36
CA GLY A 275 -12.00 -12.82 8.86
C GLY A 275 -12.81 -12.15 9.95
N PHE A 276 -12.16 -11.29 10.70
CA PHE A 276 -12.77 -10.53 11.77
C PHE A 276 -12.68 -9.03 11.48
N LEU A 277 -13.77 -8.31 11.71
CA LEU A 277 -13.84 -6.87 11.65
C LEU A 277 -14.28 -6.33 13.00
N ALA A 278 -13.41 -5.65 13.73
CA ALA A 278 -13.76 -4.93 14.95
C ALA A 278 -14.37 -3.57 14.62
N VAL A 279 -15.41 -3.20 15.38
CA VAL A 279 -16.19 -1.97 15.17
C VAL A 279 -16.51 -1.36 16.53
N THR A 280 -16.24 -0.07 16.70
CA THR A 280 -16.66 0.70 17.88
C THR A 280 -17.91 1.51 17.57
N HIS A 281 -18.89 1.44 18.48
CA HIS A 281 -20.14 2.17 18.39
C HIS A 281 -20.51 2.72 19.78
N GLY A 282 -20.12 3.94 20.08
CA GLY A 282 -20.33 4.56 21.39
C GLY A 282 -19.60 3.81 22.50
N THR A 283 -20.36 3.16 23.40
CA THR A 283 -19.82 2.33 24.49
C THR A 283 -19.70 0.85 24.14
N ALA A 284 -20.10 0.46 22.94
CA ALA A 284 -20.06 -0.93 22.49
C ALA A 284 -18.85 -1.19 21.60
N LEU A 285 -18.23 -2.35 21.80
CA LEU A 285 -17.23 -2.92 20.92
C LEU A 285 -17.77 -4.23 20.35
N LYS A 286 -17.94 -4.27 19.05
CA LYS A 286 -18.51 -5.43 18.35
C LYS A 286 -17.50 -6.00 17.37
N VAL A 287 -17.54 -7.32 17.18
CA VAL A 287 -16.75 -8.01 16.14
C VAL A 287 -17.68 -8.68 15.16
N VAL A 288 -17.54 -8.33 13.88
CA VAL A 288 -18.21 -8.99 12.78
C VAL A 288 -17.32 -10.12 12.28
N HIS A 289 -17.79 -11.33 12.38
CA HIS A 289 -17.16 -12.51 11.78
C HIS A 289 -17.70 -12.69 10.37
N LEU A 290 -16.82 -12.71 9.38
CA LEU A 290 -17.16 -12.85 7.97
C LEU A 290 -16.60 -14.17 7.45
N ASP A 291 -17.49 -15.02 6.94
CA ASP A 291 -17.12 -16.21 6.16
C ASP A 291 -17.29 -15.90 4.68
N VAL A 292 -16.24 -15.99 3.94
CA VAL A 292 -16.18 -15.67 2.51
C VAL A 292 -15.90 -16.93 1.72
N LYS A 293 -16.80 -17.31 0.82
CA LYS A 293 -16.57 -18.32 -0.21
C LYS A 293 -16.49 -17.65 -1.55
N VAL A 294 -15.46 -17.97 -2.31
CA VAL A 294 -15.31 -17.48 -3.68
C VAL A 294 -15.79 -18.58 -4.64
N LEU A 295 -16.81 -18.25 -5.39
CA LEU A 295 -17.36 -19.13 -6.41
C LEU A 295 -16.66 -18.80 -7.73
N SER A 296 -15.77 -19.66 -8.16
CA SER A 296 -15.12 -19.52 -9.47
C SER A 296 -16.17 -19.68 -10.57
N PRO A 297 -16.31 -18.72 -11.50
CA PRO A 297 -17.15 -18.91 -12.67
C PRO A 297 -16.59 -20.06 -13.53
N PRO A 298 -17.44 -20.75 -14.32
CA PRO A 298 -16.96 -21.74 -15.27
C PRO A 298 -15.97 -21.07 -16.24
N PRO A 299 -14.87 -21.75 -16.61
CA PRO A 299 -13.78 -21.17 -17.39
C PRO A 299 -14.19 -20.59 -18.75
N GLU A 300 -15.36 -20.96 -19.27
CA GLU A 300 -15.86 -20.52 -20.57
C GLU A 300 -16.52 -19.13 -20.59
N THR A 301 -16.81 -18.51 -19.43
CA THR A 301 -17.67 -17.30 -19.39
C THR A 301 -16.93 -15.99 -19.26
N GLY A 302 -15.62 -15.99 -18.94
CA GLY A 302 -14.85 -14.75 -18.71
C GLY A 302 -15.46 -13.82 -17.63
N SER A 303 -16.44 -14.34 -16.88
CA SER A 303 -17.15 -13.58 -15.85
C SER A 303 -16.32 -13.47 -14.57
N GLN A 304 -16.49 -12.35 -13.87
CA GLN A 304 -15.79 -12.12 -12.60
C GLN A 304 -16.20 -13.12 -11.52
N PRO A 305 -15.30 -13.48 -10.58
CA PRO A 305 -15.61 -14.38 -9.49
C PRO A 305 -16.73 -13.80 -8.61
N GLN A 306 -17.69 -14.65 -8.28
CA GLN A 306 -18.79 -14.30 -7.38
C GLN A 306 -18.41 -14.64 -5.94
N PHE A 307 -18.86 -13.80 -5.00
CA PHE A 307 -18.60 -13.97 -3.58
C PHE A 307 -19.89 -14.34 -2.87
N GLN A 308 -19.82 -15.39 -2.07
CA GLN A 308 -20.86 -15.70 -1.08
C GLN A 308 -20.33 -15.36 0.30
N ILE A 309 -20.93 -14.36 0.95
CA ILE A 309 -20.50 -13.88 2.25
C ILE A 309 -21.59 -14.16 3.27
N LYS A 310 -21.18 -14.73 4.41
CA LYS A 310 -21.99 -14.84 5.61
C LYS A 310 -21.33 -14.00 6.69
N ALA A 311 -22.06 -13.04 7.25
CA ALA A 311 -21.58 -12.17 8.31
C ALA A 311 -22.39 -12.38 9.59
N ILE A 312 -21.70 -12.51 10.72
CA ILE A 312 -22.30 -12.66 12.05
C ILE A 312 -21.65 -11.63 12.97
N SER A 313 -22.43 -10.71 13.52
CA SER A 313 -21.96 -9.75 14.51
C SER A 313 -22.08 -10.30 15.92
N LYS A 314 -21.02 -10.13 16.73
CA LYS A 314 -21.01 -10.44 18.16
C LYS A 314 -20.57 -9.23 18.96
N ASP A 315 -21.25 -8.97 20.05
CA ASP A 315 -20.84 -7.98 21.04
C ASP A 315 -19.78 -8.59 21.96
N ILE A 316 -18.61 -7.95 22.00
CA ILE A 316 -17.49 -8.32 22.86
C ILE A 316 -17.17 -7.23 23.89
N THR A 317 -18.10 -6.29 24.08
CA THR A 317 -17.94 -5.20 25.04
C THR A 317 -17.62 -5.78 26.42
N PRO A 318 -16.51 -5.36 27.04
CA PRO A 318 -16.16 -5.83 28.37
C PRO A 318 -17.24 -5.45 29.40
N LYS A 319 -17.63 -6.39 30.25
CA LYS A 319 -18.55 -6.12 31.35
C LYS A 319 -17.81 -5.39 32.47
N PHE A 320 -18.38 -4.28 32.93
CA PHE A 320 -17.80 -3.45 33.95
C PHE A 320 -17.86 -4.04 35.35
N TYR A 321 -16.88 -3.69 36.17
CA TYR A 321 -17.03 -3.68 37.62
C TYR A 321 -17.85 -2.45 38.00
N GLU A 322 -18.81 -2.65 38.92
CA GLU A 322 -19.79 -1.66 39.39
C GLU A 322 -19.09 -0.33 39.80
N GLY A 323 -19.49 0.78 39.19
CA GLY A 323 -19.18 2.11 39.71
C GLY A 323 -18.78 3.18 38.71
N LEU A 324 -18.35 2.87 37.49
CA LEU A 324 -17.99 3.86 36.48
C LEU A 324 -18.82 3.60 35.21
N GLY A 325 -19.56 4.58 34.76
CA GLY A 325 -20.36 4.47 33.54
C GLY A 325 -19.48 4.10 32.34
N GLY A 326 -19.83 3.06 31.64
CA GLY A 326 -19.23 2.37 30.49
C GLY A 326 -17.98 2.97 29.81
N TYR A 327 -17.18 2.14 29.14
CA TYR A 327 -16.07 2.64 28.32
C TYR A 327 -16.62 3.46 27.16
N HIS A 328 -16.03 4.62 26.90
CA HIS A 328 -16.26 5.36 25.68
C HIS A 328 -15.14 5.05 24.70
N PHE A 329 -15.43 4.27 23.69
CA PHE A 329 -14.46 3.95 22.65
C PHE A 329 -14.31 5.13 21.71
N THR A 330 -13.12 5.69 21.68
CA THR A 330 -12.76 6.81 20.79
C THR A 330 -12.01 6.34 19.54
N GLY A 331 -11.54 5.08 19.54
CA GLY A 331 -10.57 4.58 18.57
C GLY A 331 -9.16 5.11 18.86
N PRO A 332 -8.19 4.76 18.06
CA PRO A 332 -8.20 3.75 17.00
C PRO A 332 -8.35 2.31 17.51
N LEU A 333 -8.45 1.35 16.57
CA LEU A 333 -8.45 -0.09 16.83
C LEU A 333 -7.27 -0.74 16.13
N ALA A 334 -6.62 -1.70 16.78
CA ALA A 334 -5.53 -2.48 16.16
C ALA A 334 -5.56 -3.95 16.58
N TRP A 335 -5.22 -4.84 15.65
CA TRP A 335 -5.08 -6.26 15.92
C TRP A 335 -3.61 -6.64 16.01
N MET A 336 -3.26 -7.43 17.02
CA MET A 336 -1.94 -8.02 17.21
C MET A 336 -2.07 -9.55 17.14
N ASN A 337 -1.27 -10.19 16.30
CA ASN A 337 -1.18 -11.64 16.19
C ASN A 337 0.21 -12.05 15.77
N THR A 338 0.62 -13.25 16.15
CA THR A 338 1.79 -13.94 15.59
C THR A 338 1.31 -15.06 14.67
N ASP A 339 2.06 -15.39 13.63
CA ASP A 339 1.67 -16.42 12.68
C ASP A 339 1.52 -17.80 13.34
N ASP A 340 2.34 -18.07 14.34
CA ASP A 340 2.35 -19.35 15.07
C ASP A 340 1.45 -19.38 16.30
N SER A 341 0.83 -18.25 16.68
CA SER A 341 0.03 -18.17 17.89
C SER A 341 -1.42 -18.60 17.68
N HIS A 342 -1.97 -19.29 18.67
CA HIS A 342 -3.40 -19.61 18.74
C HIS A 342 -4.23 -18.46 19.32
N THR A 343 -3.63 -17.32 19.57
CA THR A 343 -4.26 -16.14 20.17
C THR A 343 -4.16 -14.91 19.28
N VAL A 344 -5.15 -14.05 19.38
CA VAL A 344 -5.16 -12.70 18.83
C VAL A 344 -5.46 -11.73 19.95
N CYS A 345 -4.87 -10.54 19.87
CA CYS A 345 -5.17 -9.45 20.78
C CYS A 345 -5.76 -8.27 20.01
N LEU A 346 -6.89 -7.76 20.46
CA LEU A 346 -7.48 -6.53 19.96
C LEU A 346 -7.17 -5.40 20.94
N ALA A 347 -6.49 -4.37 20.46
CA ALA A 347 -6.28 -3.12 21.18
C ALA A 347 -7.37 -2.11 20.77
N ALA A 348 -8.01 -1.50 21.75
CA ALA A 348 -9.09 -0.54 21.55
C ALA A 348 -8.85 0.73 22.36
N GLY A 349 -8.71 1.87 21.69
CA GLY A 349 -8.58 3.17 22.33
C GLY A 349 -9.89 3.62 22.98
N THR A 350 -9.79 4.14 24.20
CA THR A 350 -10.89 4.71 24.96
C THR A 350 -10.61 6.15 25.33
N LEU A 351 -11.58 6.84 25.89
CA LEU A 351 -11.41 8.21 26.40
C LEU A 351 -10.36 8.31 27.52
N ALA A 352 -10.16 7.22 28.27
CA ALA A 352 -9.28 7.21 29.44
C ALA A 352 -7.98 6.42 29.24
N GLY A 353 -7.79 5.80 28.08
CA GLY A 353 -6.60 4.97 27.82
C GLY A 353 -6.84 3.88 26.79
N LEU A 354 -6.31 2.71 27.02
CA LEU A 354 -6.32 1.57 26.10
C LEU A 354 -6.88 0.32 26.78
N ILE A 355 -7.66 -0.45 26.03
CA ILE A 355 -8.11 -1.77 26.44
C ILE A 355 -7.51 -2.81 25.51
N LEU A 356 -6.89 -3.84 26.07
CA LEU A 356 -6.40 -5.02 25.37
C LEU A 356 -7.32 -6.21 25.64
N ILE A 357 -7.83 -6.80 24.57
CA ILE A 357 -8.72 -7.96 24.61
C ILE A 357 -8.04 -9.14 23.97
N LYS A 358 -7.59 -10.10 24.77
CA LYS A 358 -6.98 -11.34 24.29
C LYS A 358 -8.05 -12.38 24.02
N ALA A 359 -8.05 -13.00 22.86
CA ALA A 359 -8.99 -14.01 22.46
C ALA A 359 -8.32 -15.21 21.79
N SER A 360 -8.88 -16.41 21.96
CA SER A 360 -8.41 -17.61 21.29
C SER A 360 -8.78 -17.58 19.81
N LYS A 361 -7.86 -18.07 18.98
CA LYS A 361 -7.95 -18.21 17.53
C LYS A 361 -8.66 -19.51 17.17
N GLU A 362 -9.98 -19.52 17.15
CA GLU A 362 -10.75 -20.67 16.67
C GLU A 362 -11.34 -20.38 15.29
N PRO A 363 -10.83 -21.01 14.22
CA PRO A 363 -11.16 -20.61 12.82
C PRO A 363 -12.65 -20.77 12.45
N HIS A 364 -13.41 -21.61 13.17
CA HIS A 364 -14.80 -21.91 12.82
C HIS A 364 -15.85 -21.45 13.84
N GLN A 365 -15.44 -21.03 15.03
CA GLN A 365 -16.37 -20.63 16.09
C GLN A 365 -16.40 -19.11 16.34
N GLY A 366 -15.48 -18.38 15.74
CA GLY A 366 -15.33 -16.95 15.97
C GLY A 366 -14.77 -16.65 17.38
N ILE A 367 -14.61 -15.38 17.68
CA ILE A 367 -14.24 -14.91 19.02
C ILE A 367 -15.41 -15.18 19.96
N ASN A 368 -15.22 -16.01 20.97
CA ASN A 368 -16.26 -16.33 21.93
C ASN A 368 -15.94 -15.70 23.28
N PRO A 369 -16.54 -14.54 23.62
CA PRO A 369 -16.28 -13.85 24.89
C PRO A 369 -16.77 -14.62 26.13
N SER A 370 -17.68 -15.59 25.96
CA SER A 370 -18.23 -16.36 27.06
C SER A 370 -17.41 -17.58 27.47
N SER A 371 -16.33 -17.92 26.76
CA SER A 371 -15.55 -19.14 27.03
C SER A 371 -14.50 -18.99 28.14
N GLY A 372 -14.45 -17.89 28.89
CA GLY A 372 -13.46 -17.64 29.94
C GLY A 372 -12.02 -17.40 29.39
N GLN A 373 -11.88 -17.36 28.07
CA GLN A 373 -10.58 -17.15 27.37
C GLN A 373 -10.34 -15.70 26.95
N VAL A 374 -11.31 -14.80 27.20
CA VAL A 374 -11.13 -13.36 26.94
C VAL A 374 -10.53 -12.75 28.20
N ARG A 375 -9.27 -12.34 28.09
CA ARG A 375 -8.57 -11.57 29.14
C ARG A 375 -8.59 -10.11 28.78
N LEU A 376 -8.83 -9.27 29.77
CA LEU A 376 -8.87 -7.83 29.64
C LEU A 376 -7.70 -7.22 30.42
N GLN A 377 -6.95 -6.36 29.76
CA GLN A 377 -5.98 -5.50 30.41
C GLN A 377 -6.29 -4.05 30.08
N GLU A 378 -6.48 -3.24 31.11
CA GLU A 378 -6.65 -1.80 30.99
C GLU A 378 -5.30 -1.13 31.23
N LEU A 379 -4.86 -0.31 30.28
CA LEU A 379 -3.65 0.51 30.41
C LEU A 379 -4.08 1.96 30.64
N LEU A 380 -3.85 2.41 31.84
CA LEU A 380 -4.12 3.79 32.25
C LEU A 380 -2.81 4.58 32.20
N PHE A 381 -2.82 5.72 31.54
CA PHE A 381 -1.66 6.57 31.41
C PHE A 381 -1.72 7.68 32.49
N TYR A 382 -1.07 7.40 33.63
CA TYR A 382 -0.87 8.38 34.68
C TYR A 382 0.61 8.67 34.83
N GLU A 383 0.99 9.94 34.87
CA GLU A 383 2.16 10.31 35.59
C GLU A 383 1.79 10.26 37.06
N SER A 384 2.28 9.27 37.79
CA SER A 384 2.24 9.32 39.24
C SER A 384 3.14 10.46 39.65
N PRO A 385 2.65 11.53 40.35
CA PRO A 385 3.57 12.49 40.92
C PRO A 385 4.46 11.73 41.88
N GLU A 386 5.75 11.68 41.59
CA GLU A 386 6.74 11.27 42.57
C GLU A 386 6.66 12.28 43.71
N ASN A 387 6.25 11.80 44.86
CA ASN A 387 6.25 12.43 46.19
C ASN A 387 4.98 13.13 46.67
N ASP A 388 4.49 12.53 47.75
CA ASP A 388 3.97 13.17 48.97
C ASP A 388 2.83 14.19 48.82
N SER A 389 1.62 13.72 48.59
CA SER A 389 0.48 14.31 49.26
C SER A 389 -0.75 13.39 49.12
N GLU A 390 -1.53 13.33 50.19
CA GLU A 390 -2.79 12.60 50.37
C GLU A 390 -3.93 13.06 49.41
N THR A 391 -3.59 13.72 48.29
CA THR A 391 -4.53 14.06 47.24
C THR A 391 -4.56 12.95 46.19
N GLU A 392 -5.73 12.37 45.95
CA GLU A 392 -5.96 11.46 44.83
C GLU A 392 -5.37 12.06 43.55
N PRO A 393 -4.54 11.31 42.80
CA PRO A 393 -3.98 11.82 41.54
C PRO A 393 -5.14 12.22 40.64
N LEU A 394 -5.11 13.46 40.14
CA LEU A 394 -6.03 13.94 39.12
C LEU A 394 -5.93 12.98 37.92
N ARG A 395 -6.98 12.20 37.69
CA ARG A 395 -7.08 11.30 36.56
C ARG A 395 -7.22 12.13 35.30
N HIS A 396 -6.14 12.29 34.54
CA HIS A 396 -6.19 12.89 33.21
C HIS A 396 -6.71 11.86 32.23
N SER A 397 -7.87 12.11 31.66
CA SER A 397 -8.39 11.32 30.55
C SER A 397 -7.68 11.75 29.27
N GLU A 398 -6.88 10.88 28.70
CA GLU A 398 -6.16 11.14 27.46
C GLU A 398 -6.57 10.12 26.39
N PRO A 399 -7.39 10.52 25.39
CA PRO A 399 -7.75 9.66 24.30
C PRO A 399 -6.52 9.31 23.45
N ILE A 400 -6.50 8.10 22.92
CA ILE A 400 -5.47 7.65 21.99
C ILE A 400 -5.58 8.47 20.70
N SER A 401 -4.50 9.12 20.30
CA SER A 401 -4.45 9.91 19.06
C SER A 401 -3.94 9.11 17.86
N ALA A 402 -3.09 8.12 18.09
CA ALA A 402 -2.58 7.24 17.06
C ALA A 402 -2.16 5.89 17.65
N MET A 403 -2.30 4.83 16.86
CA MET A 403 -1.94 3.47 17.25
C MET A 403 -1.56 2.66 16.03
N ILE A 404 -0.40 2.01 16.06
CA ILE A 404 0.07 1.15 15.00
C ILE A 404 0.66 -0.14 15.56
N VAL A 405 0.60 -1.21 14.79
CA VAL A 405 1.32 -2.45 15.08
C VAL A 405 2.45 -2.59 14.08
N ALA A 406 3.67 -2.81 14.57
CA ALA A 406 4.82 -3.11 13.73
C ALA A 406 5.56 -4.33 14.29
N MET A 407 6.18 -5.11 13.39
CA MET A 407 7.00 -6.23 13.80
C MET A 407 8.36 -5.74 14.29
N ASP A 408 8.76 -6.17 15.46
CA ASP A 408 10.12 -5.96 15.95
C ASP A 408 11.09 -6.79 15.09
N THR A 409 12.12 -6.13 14.59
CA THR A 409 13.07 -6.78 13.67
C THR A 409 13.93 -7.84 14.34
N ASP A 410 14.14 -7.75 15.63
CA ASP A 410 15.02 -8.66 16.39
C ASP A 410 14.26 -9.89 16.92
N SER A 411 13.11 -9.64 17.56
CA SER A 411 12.29 -10.71 18.16
C SER A 411 11.26 -11.30 17.21
N GLN A 412 11.01 -10.68 16.07
CA GLN A 412 9.90 -11.01 15.14
C GLN A 412 8.51 -11.03 15.82
N ALA A 413 8.40 -10.37 16.97
CA ALA A 413 7.14 -10.23 17.68
C ALA A 413 6.42 -8.93 17.31
N PRO A 414 5.09 -8.91 17.25
CA PRO A 414 4.35 -7.67 17.02
C PRO A 414 4.45 -6.77 18.27
N VAL A 415 4.71 -5.49 18.03
CA VAL A 415 4.73 -4.44 19.05
C VAL A 415 3.69 -3.41 18.71
N LEU A 416 2.85 -3.09 19.68
CA LEU A 416 1.89 -2.00 19.59
C LEU A 416 2.57 -0.70 20.02
N TYR A 417 2.64 0.25 19.11
CA TYR A 417 3.07 1.63 19.40
C TYR A 417 1.83 2.50 19.48
N LEU A 418 1.77 3.34 20.49
CA LEU A 418 0.64 4.21 20.72
C LEU A 418 1.08 5.63 21.14
N ALA A 419 0.20 6.58 20.88
CA ALA A 419 0.32 7.95 21.35
C ALA A 419 -1.05 8.47 21.82
N THR A 420 -1.03 9.35 22.82
CA THR A 420 -2.23 10.03 23.32
C THR A 420 -2.31 11.47 22.79
N ALA A 421 -3.48 12.06 22.89
CA ALA A 421 -3.69 13.47 22.53
C ALA A 421 -2.90 14.44 23.44
N GLY A 422 -2.56 14.03 24.65
CA GLY A 422 -1.75 14.81 25.61
C GLY A 422 -0.25 14.72 25.37
N GLY A 423 0.20 13.79 24.49
CA GLY A 423 1.61 13.64 24.12
C GLY A 423 2.33 12.47 24.76
N PHE A 424 1.65 11.64 25.54
CA PHE A 424 2.23 10.39 26.03
C PHE A 424 2.45 9.42 24.87
N THR A 425 3.57 8.69 24.89
CA THR A 425 3.91 7.67 23.90
C THR A 425 4.39 6.39 24.57
N ALA A 426 3.98 5.24 24.05
CA ALA A 426 4.37 3.95 24.62
C ALA A 426 4.52 2.86 23.55
N ALA A 427 5.30 1.83 23.89
CA ALA A 427 5.47 0.60 23.16
C ALA A 427 5.02 -0.59 24.02
N VAL A 428 4.13 -1.43 23.49
CA VAL A 428 3.59 -2.61 24.18
C VAL A 428 3.88 -3.84 23.34
N PRO A 429 4.92 -4.62 23.65
CA PRO A 429 5.21 -5.86 22.92
C PRO A 429 4.18 -6.93 23.22
N PHE A 430 3.76 -7.62 22.17
CA PHE A 430 2.84 -8.77 22.26
C PHE A 430 3.63 -10.07 22.16
N ARG A 431 3.60 -10.86 23.24
CA ARG A 431 4.19 -12.20 23.26
C ARG A 431 3.12 -13.22 23.59
N ASP A 432 3.14 -14.34 22.89
CA ASP A 432 2.21 -15.42 23.18
C ASP A 432 2.55 -16.05 24.53
N GLY A 433 1.53 -16.26 25.37
CA GLY A 433 1.69 -16.80 26.72
C GLY A 433 1.80 -15.75 27.83
N ASP A 434 2.06 -14.48 27.52
CA ASP A 434 2.10 -13.44 28.57
C ASP A 434 0.69 -13.18 29.10
N ASP A 435 0.61 -13.07 30.43
CA ASP A 435 -0.64 -12.72 31.13
C ASP A 435 -0.89 -11.21 31.18
N GLU A 436 0.20 -10.43 31.25
CA GLU A 436 0.20 -8.97 31.24
C GLU A 436 1.24 -8.45 30.27
N TYR A 437 0.92 -7.33 29.63
CA TYR A 437 1.82 -6.69 28.63
C TYR A 437 2.51 -5.49 29.26
N PRO A 438 3.85 -5.54 29.40
CA PRO A 438 4.61 -4.43 29.96
C PRO A 438 4.63 -3.24 28.98
N ILE A 439 4.67 -2.02 29.56
CA ILE A 439 4.77 -0.77 28.81
C ILE A 439 6.23 -0.34 28.78
N PHE A 440 6.74 -0.03 27.60
CA PHE A 440 8.09 0.48 27.37
C PHE A 440 8.07 1.85 26.69
N ALA A 441 9.16 2.57 26.78
CA ALA A 441 9.37 3.79 26.00
C ALA A 441 9.46 3.45 24.51
N VAL A 442 9.01 4.38 23.67
CA VAL A 442 9.12 4.24 22.21
C VAL A 442 10.57 4.41 21.75
N PRO A 443 10.99 3.76 20.64
CA PRO A 443 12.37 3.84 20.14
C PRO A 443 12.83 5.25 19.75
N TRP A 444 11.91 6.15 19.50
CA TRP A 444 12.19 7.54 19.12
C TRP A 444 12.03 8.54 20.28
N LYS A 445 11.98 8.08 21.53
CA LYS A 445 11.78 8.93 22.71
C LYS A 445 12.83 10.04 22.81
N ASP A 446 14.11 9.70 22.64
CA ASP A 446 15.20 10.67 22.71
C ASP A 446 15.09 11.74 21.61
N GLN A 447 14.73 11.35 20.39
CA GLN A 447 14.52 12.32 19.29
C GLN A 447 13.33 13.24 19.55
N LEU A 448 12.28 12.73 20.19
CA LEU A 448 11.11 13.51 20.60
C LEU A 448 11.51 14.55 21.65
N ASP A 449 12.25 14.14 22.65
CA ASP A 449 12.74 15.01 23.71
C ASP A 449 13.70 16.08 23.15
N ASP A 450 14.62 15.71 22.25
CA ASP A 450 15.51 16.66 21.56
C ASP A 450 14.74 17.74 20.78
N VAL A 451 13.68 17.34 20.06
CA VAL A 451 12.84 18.29 19.30
C VAL A 451 12.09 19.24 20.23
N ARG A 452 11.54 18.70 21.35
CA ARG A 452 10.84 19.49 22.37
C ARG A 452 11.77 20.45 23.05
N GLU A 453 12.94 20.00 23.51
CA GLU A 453 13.93 20.82 24.22
C GLU A 453 14.52 21.93 23.34
N ARG A 454 14.78 21.63 22.07
CA ARG A 454 15.22 22.64 21.08
C ARG A 454 14.16 23.71 20.90
N TYR A 455 12.90 23.35 20.76
CA TYR A 455 11.79 24.28 20.64
C TYR A 455 11.64 25.16 21.89
N ASP A 456 11.77 24.55 23.07
CA ASP A 456 11.72 25.21 24.38
C ASP A 456 12.83 26.24 24.50
N PHE A 457 14.08 25.83 24.20
CA PHE A 457 15.25 26.68 24.23
C PHE A 457 15.16 27.86 23.26
N ASP A 458 14.79 27.62 22.02
CA ASP A 458 14.71 28.64 20.96
C ASP A 458 13.68 29.75 21.30
N ARG A 459 12.69 29.44 22.14
CA ARG A 459 11.62 30.36 22.54
C ARG A 459 11.65 30.81 24.00
N ASP A 460 12.67 30.39 24.75
CA ASP A 460 12.88 30.72 26.18
C ASP A 460 11.63 30.41 27.03
N LEU A 461 11.04 29.18 26.82
CA LEU A 461 9.80 28.79 27.50
C LEU A 461 10.02 28.23 28.92
N GLY A 462 11.25 27.96 29.32
CA GLY A 462 11.59 27.48 30.66
C GLY A 462 11.06 26.09 31.02
N GLY A 463 10.97 25.17 30.04
CA GLY A 463 10.50 23.83 30.24
C GLY A 463 8.99 23.62 29.98
N LEU A 464 8.30 24.64 29.47
CA LEU A 464 6.86 24.60 29.22
C LEU A 464 6.47 24.12 27.79
N ALA A 465 7.42 23.68 26.98
CA ALA A 465 7.11 23.13 25.67
C ALA A 465 6.44 21.75 25.76
N VAL A 466 5.33 21.58 25.05
CA VAL A 466 4.57 20.31 24.95
C VAL A 466 4.66 19.78 23.53
N ALA A 467 5.05 18.52 23.40
CA ALA A 467 5.04 17.80 22.13
C ALA A 467 3.80 16.92 22.03
N ARG A 468 3.05 17.04 20.94
CA ARG A 468 1.86 16.23 20.66
C ARG A 468 2.08 15.34 19.46
N ALA A 469 1.80 14.04 19.59
CA ALA A 469 1.80 13.10 18.48
C ALA A 469 0.41 13.08 17.81
N TRP A 470 0.39 13.36 16.52
CA TRP A 470 -0.83 13.42 15.71
C TRP A 470 -1.09 12.15 14.91
N GLY A 471 -0.06 11.39 14.63
CA GLY A 471 -0.19 10.18 13.87
C GLY A 471 1.11 9.37 13.87
N MET A 472 0.97 8.09 13.63
CA MET A 472 2.09 7.18 13.44
C MET A 472 1.81 6.28 12.24
N ALA A 473 2.87 5.86 11.56
CA ALA A 473 2.77 4.91 10.47
C ALA A 473 4.01 4.02 10.43
N SER A 474 3.87 2.80 9.96
CA SER A 474 4.99 1.86 9.84
C SER A 474 5.10 1.29 8.43
N CYS A 475 6.34 1.06 7.99
CA CYS A 475 6.64 0.39 6.73
C CYS A 475 7.97 -0.33 6.83
N LYS A 476 7.99 -1.64 6.55
CA LYS A 476 9.22 -2.46 6.44
C LYS A 476 10.20 -2.28 7.62
N GLY A 477 9.69 -2.34 8.86
CA GLY A 477 10.50 -2.19 10.08
C GLY A 477 10.94 -0.76 10.40
N MET A 478 10.39 0.23 9.68
CA MET A 478 10.51 1.65 10.00
C MET A 478 9.21 2.16 10.60
N ILE A 479 9.32 3.13 11.50
CA ILE A 479 8.19 3.86 12.09
C ILE A 479 8.40 5.35 11.83
N ALA A 480 7.33 6.02 11.40
CA ALA A 480 7.25 7.48 11.34
C ALA A 480 6.24 7.98 12.37
N ALA A 481 6.61 8.99 13.15
CA ALA A 481 5.73 9.69 14.09
C ALA A 481 5.63 11.17 13.70
N GLY A 482 4.42 11.67 13.54
CA GLY A 482 4.14 13.07 13.21
C GLY A 482 3.86 13.88 14.48
N ILE A 483 4.69 14.88 14.76
CA ILE A 483 4.73 15.61 16.03
C ILE A 483 4.61 17.12 15.78
N THR A 484 3.80 17.78 16.60
CA THR A 484 3.81 19.25 16.73
C THR A 484 4.27 19.63 18.12
N VAL A 485 5.03 20.72 18.23
CA VAL A 485 5.45 21.28 19.51
C VAL A 485 4.84 22.66 19.69
N HIS A 486 4.34 22.95 20.88
CA HIS A 486 3.72 24.21 21.20
C HIS A 486 3.96 24.57 22.68
N PRO A 487 3.84 25.86 23.10
CA PRO A 487 3.86 26.23 24.50
C PRO A 487 2.71 25.58 25.27
N GLY A 488 2.98 25.06 26.47
CA GLY A 488 1.99 24.37 27.30
C GLY A 488 1.00 25.28 28.01
N ASP A 489 1.36 26.56 28.22
CA ASP A 489 0.61 27.57 28.98
C ASP A 489 -0.25 28.48 28.10
N MET A 490 -0.16 28.37 26.77
CA MET A 490 -0.88 29.27 25.86
C MET A 490 -2.18 28.70 25.36
N ILE A 491 -3.26 29.39 25.65
CA ILE A 491 -4.53 29.24 24.94
C ILE A 491 -4.34 29.85 23.54
N GLU A 492 -3.94 29.03 22.63
CA GLU A 492 -3.95 29.13 21.18
C GLU A 492 -3.98 30.53 20.53
N TYR A 493 -2.83 31.19 20.43
CA TYR A 493 -2.57 32.11 19.34
C TYR A 493 -1.63 31.43 18.34
N ARG A 494 -2.20 30.70 17.39
CA ARG A 494 -1.42 30.15 16.29
C ARG A 494 -1.28 31.17 15.20
N THR A 495 -0.04 31.55 14.91
CA THR A 495 0.28 32.24 13.67
C THR A 495 0.65 31.19 12.61
N ALA A 496 0.32 31.44 11.34
CA ALA A 496 0.63 30.53 10.24
C ALA A 496 2.13 30.17 10.13
N ALA A 497 3.01 31.01 10.70
CA ALA A 497 4.45 30.78 10.76
C ALA A 497 4.88 29.69 11.75
N GLU A 498 4.00 29.30 12.68
CA GLU A 498 4.27 28.28 13.71
C GLU A 498 3.66 26.92 13.37
N GLU A 499 2.90 26.83 12.28
CA GLU A 499 2.31 25.57 11.82
C GLU A 499 3.36 24.67 11.18
N ARG A 500 4.02 23.87 12.00
CA ARG A 500 5.03 22.90 11.57
C ARG A 500 4.72 21.53 12.10
N LEU A 501 4.73 20.54 11.22
CA LEU A 501 4.74 19.12 11.56
C LEU A 501 6.16 18.61 11.43
N THR A 502 6.67 18.02 12.50
CA THR A 502 7.96 17.33 12.51
C THR A 502 7.72 15.83 12.39
N ILE A 503 8.27 15.19 11.36
CA ILE A 503 8.25 13.74 11.21
C ILE A 503 9.54 13.18 11.78
N ILE A 504 9.42 12.37 12.83
CA ILE A 504 10.51 11.59 13.42
C ILE A 504 10.45 10.19 12.84
N MET A 505 11.58 9.67 12.36
CA MET A 505 11.69 8.32 11.81
C MET A 505 12.65 7.49 12.63
N SER A 506 12.24 6.25 12.96
CA SER A 506 13.03 5.30 13.73
C SER A 506 12.87 3.89 13.18
N THR A 507 13.79 3.00 13.52
CA THR A 507 13.64 1.55 13.28
C THR A 507 12.93 0.90 14.46
N THR A 508 12.25 -0.21 14.24
CA THR A 508 11.57 -0.97 15.30
C THR A 508 12.54 -1.57 16.33
N ALA A 509 13.79 -1.83 15.95
CA ALA A 509 14.82 -2.41 16.81
C ALA A 509 15.54 -1.43 17.75
N GLY A 510 15.20 -0.13 17.70
CA GLY A 510 15.90 0.89 18.49
C GLY A 510 17.40 1.03 18.18
N SER A 511 17.96 0.26 17.25
CA SER A 511 19.36 0.32 16.88
C SER A 511 19.62 1.49 15.94
N GLN A 512 20.70 2.23 16.23
CA GLN A 512 21.19 3.34 15.41
C GLN A 512 21.84 2.86 14.10
N SER A 513 21.23 1.96 13.36
CA SER A 513 21.78 1.57 12.06
C SER A 513 21.31 2.54 10.99
N ASP A 514 22.21 2.90 10.08
CA ASP A 514 21.97 3.74 8.89
C ASP A 514 20.93 3.11 7.94
N GLY A 515 19.73 2.87 8.47
CA GLY A 515 18.74 1.94 7.93
C GLY A 515 17.96 2.39 6.70
N LEU A 516 18.22 3.58 6.14
CA LEU A 516 17.60 3.98 4.87
C LEU A 516 18.28 3.38 3.65
N GLU A 517 19.53 2.93 3.77
CA GLU A 517 20.31 2.50 2.60
C GLU A 517 20.17 1.02 2.23
N SER A 518 19.77 0.12 3.13
CA SER A 518 19.94 -1.31 2.84
C SER A 518 18.67 -2.16 2.76
N ARG A 519 17.47 -1.62 3.06
CA ARG A 519 16.25 -2.44 3.13
C ARG A 519 15.20 -2.18 2.04
N SER A 520 15.50 -1.42 1.02
CA SER A 520 14.63 -1.26 -0.16
C SER A 520 14.73 -2.43 -1.15
N VAL A 521 15.77 -3.23 -1.05
CA VAL A 521 15.90 -4.49 -1.80
C VAL A 521 15.38 -5.57 -0.86
N SER A 522 14.29 -6.24 -1.25
CA SER A 522 13.76 -7.40 -0.56
C SER A 522 14.91 -8.28 -0.05
N ASP A 523 14.78 -8.86 1.14
CA ASP A 523 15.72 -9.85 1.73
C ASP A 523 15.86 -11.15 0.89
N SER A 524 15.58 -11.05 -0.40
CA SER A 524 15.70 -12.13 -1.37
C SER A 524 17.19 -12.40 -1.60
N SER A 525 17.64 -13.59 -1.26
CA SER A 525 19.01 -14.00 -1.54
C SER A 525 19.33 -13.83 -3.03
N PRO A 526 20.59 -13.55 -3.42
CA PRO A 526 20.98 -13.46 -4.84
C PRO A 526 20.59 -14.70 -5.64
N GLU A 527 20.54 -15.84 -4.99
CA GLU A 527 20.09 -17.11 -5.57
C GLU A 527 18.60 -17.10 -5.92
N TYR A 528 17.76 -16.60 -5.03
CA TYR A 528 16.32 -16.46 -5.26
C TYR A 528 16.03 -15.50 -6.43
N LEU A 529 16.72 -14.37 -6.51
CA LEU A 529 16.57 -13.41 -7.60
C LEU A 529 16.99 -14.01 -8.95
N ARG A 530 18.10 -14.79 -8.96
CA ARG A 530 18.50 -15.52 -10.15
C ARG A 530 17.45 -16.54 -10.58
N GLN A 531 16.88 -17.29 -9.63
CA GLN A 531 15.82 -18.26 -9.90
C GLN A 531 14.56 -17.58 -10.47
N GLN A 532 14.19 -16.41 -9.98
CA GLN A 532 13.07 -15.65 -10.54
C GLN A 532 13.32 -15.23 -12.00
N ARG A 533 14.54 -14.74 -12.29
CA ARG A 533 14.92 -14.38 -13.66
C ARG A 533 14.90 -15.59 -14.58
N GLU A 534 15.49 -16.71 -14.16
CA GLU A 534 15.46 -17.97 -14.91
C GLU A 534 14.03 -18.50 -15.10
N ALA A 535 13.16 -18.32 -14.11
CA ALA A 535 11.74 -18.69 -14.22
C ALA A 535 11.02 -17.85 -15.29
N ALA A 536 11.32 -16.54 -15.39
CA ALA A 536 10.75 -15.68 -16.42
C ALA A 536 11.21 -16.09 -17.84
N LEU A 537 12.52 -16.31 -18.01
CA LEU A 537 13.06 -16.81 -19.28
C LEU A 537 12.45 -18.17 -19.65
N GLY A 538 12.37 -19.09 -18.69
CA GLY A 538 11.77 -20.41 -18.88
C GLY A 538 10.29 -20.35 -19.24
N TYR A 539 9.52 -19.47 -18.62
CA TYR A 539 8.11 -19.26 -18.94
C TYR A 539 7.92 -18.84 -20.42
N ILE A 540 8.74 -17.89 -20.89
CA ILE A 540 8.64 -17.40 -22.28
C ILE A 540 9.05 -18.50 -23.27
N LEU A 541 10.17 -19.18 -23.00
CA LEU A 541 10.72 -20.21 -23.91
C LEU A 541 9.84 -21.48 -23.98
N HIS A 542 9.08 -21.81 -22.93
CA HIS A 542 8.18 -22.96 -22.88
C HIS A 542 6.70 -22.55 -23.02
N PHE A 543 6.41 -21.31 -23.40
CA PHE A 543 5.04 -20.80 -23.41
C PHE A 543 4.10 -21.66 -24.25
N GLU A 544 4.51 -22.03 -25.44
CA GLU A 544 3.69 -22.83 -26.34
C GLU A 544 3.55 -24.29 -25.89
N ASP A 545 4.59 -24.88 -25.30
CA ASP A 545 4.56 -26.23 -24.75
C ASP A 545 3.54 -26.35 -23.58
N ASN A 546 3.35 -25.26 -22.84
CA ASN A 546 2.48 -25.21 -21.66
C ASN A 546 1.08 -24.61 -21.94
N ASN A 547 0.83 -24.05 -23.14
CA ASN A 547 -0.38 -23.29 -23.45
C ASN A 547 -0.84 -23.55 -24.90
N GLU A 548 -1.12 -24.80 -25.24
CA GLU A 548 -1.52 -25.21 -26.61
C GLU A 548 -2.75 -24.48 -27.16
N ASP A 549 -3.68 -24.08 -26.26
CA ASP A 549 -4.93 -23.39 -26.64
C ASP A 549 -4.79 -21.87 -26.74
N ARG A 550 -3.62 -21.28 -26.42
CA ARG A 550 -3.41 -19.83 -26.45
C ARG A 550 -2.74 -19.36 -27.74
N LYS A 551 -3.00 -18.09 -28.11
CA LYS A 551 -2.28 -17.45 -29.22
C LYS A 551 -0.77 -17.50 -28.94
N PRO A 552 0.07 -17.87 -29.93
CA PRO A 552 1.52 -17.92 -29.78
C PRO A 552 2.10 -16.54 -29.48
N LEU A 553 3.25 -16.52 -28.80
CA LEU A 553 3.98 -15.27 -28.54
C LEU A 553 4.62 -14.74 -29.83
N SER A 554 4.92 -13.45 -29.86
CA SER A 554 5.63 -12.79 -30.96
C SER A 554 6.99 -13.43 -31.22
N LEU A 555 7.28 -13.68 -32.50
CA LEU A 555 8.56 -14.25 -32.93
C LEU A 555 9.76 -13.36 -32.51
N SER A 556 9.58 -12.04 -32.51
CA SER A 556 10.60 -11.09 -32.06
C SER A 556 10.93 -11.26 -30.58
N VAL A 557 9.92 -11.44 -29.73
CA VAL A 557 10.13 -11.67 -28.28
C VAL A 557 10.77 -13.05 -28.02
N LEU A 558 10.35 -14.08 -28.75
CA LEU A 558 10.96 -15.42 -28.65
C LEU A 558 12.44 -15.40 -29.06
N TYR A 559 12.77 -14.72 -30.16
CA TYR A 559 14.14 -14.53 -30.62
C TYR A 559 14.97 -13.77 -29.58
N ALA A 560 14.48 -12.60 -29.14
CA ALA A 560 15.15 -11.76 -28.16
C ALA A 560 15.39 -12.50 -26.84
N THR A 561 14.39 -13.25 -26.34
CA THR A 561 14.52 -14.05 -25.13
C THR A 561 15.53 -15.19 -25.28
N ALA A 562 15.56 -15.86 -26.44
CA ALA A 562 16.55 -16.92 -26.71
C ALA A 562 17.96 -16.36 -26.72
N CYS A 563 18.22 -15.22 -27.39
CA CYS A 563 19.52 -14.54 -27.38
C CYS A 563 19.93 -14.08 -25.97
N CYS A 564 18.99 -13.48 -25.21
CA CYS A 564 19.21 -13.10 -23.83
C CYS A 564 19.59 -14.31 -22.96
N THR A 565 18.90 -15.45 -23.11
CA THR A 565 19.19 -16.68 -22.38
C THR A 565 20.60 -17.21 -22.67
N ILE A 566 21.07 -17.14 -23.92
CA ILE A 566 22.41 -17.57 -24.31
C ILE A 566 23.48 -16.71 -23.61
N ILE A 567 23.24 -15.42 -23.50
CA ILE A 567 24.22 -14.49 -22.88
C ILE A 567 24.20 -14.61 -21.35
N GLU A 568 23.02 -14.71 -20.73
CA GLU A 568 22.83 -14.50 -19.29
C GLU A 568 22.81 -15.80 -18.49
N SER A 569 22.23 -16.88 -19.04
CA SER A 569 21.98 -18.10 -18.29
C SER A 569 23.12 -19.12 -18.37
N LYS A 570 23.39 -19.76 -17.23
CA LYS A 570 24.26 -20.94 -17.11
C LYS A 570 23.47 -22.25 -16.99
N ASN A 571 22.15 -22.17 -17.03
CA ASN A 571 21.26 -23.32 -16.85
C ASN A 571 21.15 -24.09 -18.17
N GLU A 572 21.67 -25.32 -18.18
CA GLU A 572 21.70 -26.19 -19.38
C GLU A 572 20.30 -26.47 -19.94
N ALA A 573 19.30 -26.59 -19.09
CA ALA A 573 17.93 -26.84 -19.56
C ALA A 573 17.37 -25.65 -20.32
N LEU A 574 17.60 -24.42 -19.84
CA LEU A 574 17.19 -23.18 -20.50
C LEU A 574 17.97 -22.98 -21.81
N LEU A 575 19.27 -23.23 -21.82
CA LEU A 575 20.08 -23.15 -23.04
C LEU A 575 19.60 -24.18 -24.10
N SER A 576 19.28 -25.40 -23.69
CA SER A 576 18.70 -26.40 -24.59
C SER A 576 17.36 -25.96 -25.17
N GLN A 577 16.51 -25.31 -24.39
CA GLN A 577 15.22 -24.81 -24.85
C GLN A 577 15.40 -23.58 -25.79
N ALA A 578 16.32 -22.65 -25.45
CA ALA A 578 16.66 -21.53 -26.33
C ALA A 578 17.13 -22.01 -27.69
N HIS A 579 17.97 -23.08 -27.73
CA HIS A 579 18.39 -23.71 -28.98
C HIS A 579 17.20 -24.27 -29.78
N LYS A 580 16.26 -24.98 -29.17
CA LYS A 580 15.06 -25.49 -29.85
C LYS A 580 14.21 -24.36 -30.44
N VAL A 581 14.02 -23.27 -29.67
CA VAL A 581 13.27 -22.09 -30.11
C VAL A 581 13.95 -21.46 -31.34
N LEU A 582 15.28 -21.27 -31.33
CA LEU A 582 16.02 -20.71 -32.48
C LEU A 582 15.93 -21.62 -33.73
N VAL A 583 16.09 -22.94 -33.58
CA VAL A 583 15.90 -23.89 -34.71
C VAL A 583 14.50 -23.79 -35.29
N ARG A 584 13.50 -23.70 -34.45
CA ARG A 584 12.11 -23.51 -34.88
C ARG A 584 11.91 -22.20 -35.63
N LEU A 585 12.45 -21.09 -35.08
CA LEU A 585 12.39 -19.76 -35.72
C LEU A 585 13.07 -19.76 -37.08
N ALA A 586 14.25 -20.39 -37.21
CA ALA A 586 14.95 -20.55 -38.48
C ALA A 586 14.09 -21.34 -39.49
N THR A 587 13.42 -22.39 -39.03
CA THR A 587 12.54 -23.25 -39.88
C THR A 587 11.30 -22.48 -40.36
N ILE A 588 10.66 -21.68 -39.49
CA ILE A 588 9.44 -20.93 -39.83
C ILE A 588 9.74 -19.76 -40.77
N THR A 589 10.83 -19.04 -40.51
CA THR A 589 11.14 -17.80 -41.24
C THR A 589 12.11 -17.97 -42.40
N GLY A 590 12.82 -19.10 -42.46
CA GLY A 590 13.85 -19.37 -43.45
C GLY A 590 15.13 -18.54 -43.26
N VAL A 591 15.30 -17.87 -42.14
CA VAL A 591 16.49 -17.06 -41.81
C VAL A 591 17.60 -17.93 -41.26
N ASP A 592 18.85 -17.64 -41.66
CA ASP A 592 20.01 -18.33 -41.15
C ASP A 592 20.38 -17.85 -39.78
N LEU A 593 20.20 -18.68 -38.74
CA LEU A 593 20.53 -18.42 -37.34
C LEU A 593 21.70 -19.27 -36.85
N ASN A 594 22.59 -19.69 -37.75
CA ASN A 594 23.71 -20.56 -37.38
C ASN A 594 24.69 -19.92 -36.39
N ASP A 595 24.85 -18.60 -36.43
CA ASP A 595 25.72 -17.87 -35.48
C ASP A 595 25.20 -17.98 -34.07
N GLU A 596 23.91 -17.70 -33.87
CA GLU A 596 23.23 -17.80 -32.57
C GLU A 596 23.22 -19.25 -32.06
N LEU A 597 22.96 -20.23 -32.95
CA LEU A 597 22.98 -21.64 -32.63
C LEU A 597 24.38 -22.14 -32.24
N SER A 598 25.43 -21.67 -32.92
CA SER A 598 26.81 -22.06 -32.61
C SER A 598 27.25 -21.57 -31.22
N LYS A 599 26.81 -20.38 -30.81
CA LYS A 599 27.13 -19.79 -29.51
C LYS A 599 26.36 -20.48 -28.38
N CYS A 600 25.13 -20.92 -28.63
CA CYS A 600 24.37 -21.74 -27.70
C CYS A 600 25.10 -23.07 -27.36
N THR A 601 25.80 -23.65 -28.33
CA THR A 601 26.59 -24.88 -28.13
C THR A 601 27.97 -24.60 -27.51
N ALA A 602 28.60 -23.48 -27.84
CA ALA A 602 29.91 -23.09 -27.34
C ALA A 602 29.89 -22.74 -25.83
N SER A 603 28.80 -22.19 -25.31
CA SER A 603 28.63 -21.91 -23.89
C SER A 603 28.76 -23.13 -22.98
N ARG A 604 28.67 -24.34 -23.54
CA ARG A 604 28.83 -25.62 -22.80
C ARG A 604 30.29 -26.01 -22.55
N THR A 605 31.26 -25.43 -23.24
CA THR A 605 32.64 -25.93 -23.27
C THR A 605 33.69 -25.00 -22.66
N THR A 606 33.39 -23.77 -22.28
CA THR A 606 34.37 -22.80 -21.79
C THR A 606 34.17 -22.39 -20.33
N ILE A 607 35.21 -22.64 -19.52
CA ILE A 607 35.28 -22.34 -18.06
C ILE A 607 35.69 -20.89 -17.76
N ALA A 608 36.03 -20.07 -18.74
CA ALA A 608 36.43 -18.67 -18.56
C ALA A 608 35.46 -17.74 -19.28
N PRO A 609 34.99 -16.63 -18.64
CA PRO A 609 34.18 -15.64 -19.34
C PRO A 609 35.10 -14.92 -20.36
N LYS A 610 34.95 -15.25 -21.66
CA LYS A 610 35.42 -14.37 -22.73
C LYS A 610 34.53 -13.12 -22.74
N PRO A 611 35.09 -11.94 -23.11
CA PRO A 611 34.25 -10.78 -23.39
C PRO A 611 33.13 -11.19 -24.36
N ALA A 612 31.91 -10.76 -24.08
CA ALA A 612 30.72 -11.16 -24.83
C ALA A 612 30.93 -10.97 -26.33
N GLU A 613 31.04 -12.07 -27.07
CA GLU A 613 31.12 -11.99 -28.52
C GLU A 613 29.72 -11.59 -29.02
N MET A 614 29.72 -10.54 -29.83
CA MET A 614 28.54 -9.93 -30.42
C MET A 614 27.71 -10.96 -31.23
N LEU A 615 26.41 -11.07 -30.99
CA LEU A 615 25.46 -11.79 -31.85
C LEU A 615 25.04 -10.85 -32.98
N ASP A 616 25.77 -10.87 -34.10
CA ASP A 616 25.62 -9.97 -35.26
C ASP A 616 25.06 -10.72 -36.48
N GLY A 617 24.24 -11.73 -36.22
CA GLY A 617 23.65 -12.56 -37.26
C GLY A 617 22.45 -11.93 -38.00
N PRO A 618 21.99 -12.54 -39.10
CA PRO A 618 20.82 -12.11 -39.87
C PRO A 618 19.51 -12.08 -39.03
N GLY A 619 19.51 -12.73 -37.87
CA GLY A 619 18.38 -12.74 -36.95
C GLY A 619 17.97 -11.36 -36.45
N GLY A 620 18.97 -10.50 -36.11
CA GLY A 620 18.72 -9.11 -35.73
C GLY A 620 17.98 -8.33 -36.82
N GLN A 621 18.37 -8.50 -38.07
CA GLN A 621 17.74 -7.83 -39.21
C GLN A 621 16.28 -8.29 -39.42
N MET A 622 15.96 -9.54 -39.11
CA MET A 622 14.61 -10.09 -39.30
C MET A 622 13.68 -9.79 -38.13
N PHE A 623 14.15 -9.96 -36.89
CA PHE A 623 13.31 -9.97 -35.72
C PHE A 623 13.31 -8.65 -34.93
N GLU A 624 14.38 -7.84 -35.03
CA GLU A 624 14.49 -6.60 -34.28
C GLU A 624 15.21 -5.50 -35.09
N ARG A 625 14.45 -4.56 -35.64
CA ARG A 625 14.97 -3.46 -36.48
C ARG A 625 14.99 -2.15 -35.71
N CYS A 626 16.03 -1.37 -35.99
CA CYS A 626 16.15 0.01 -35.53
C CYS A 626 15.11 0.89 -36.25
N GLU A 627 14.25 1.59 -35.54
CA GLU A 627 13.22 2.49 -36.08
C GLU A 627 13.83 3.70 -36.80
N ILE A 628 15.07 4.10 -36.42
CA ILE A 628 15.77 5.24 -37.01
C ILE A 628 16.34 4.92 -38.38
N CYS A 629 16.99 3.74 -38.54
CA CYS A 629 17.72 3.40 -39.76
C CYS A 629 17.32 2.06 -40.39
N SER A 630 16.37 1.34 -39.83
CA SER A 630 15.89 0.01 -40.28
C SER A 630 16.97 -1.10 -40.31
N ALA A 631 18.17 -0.84 -39.79
CA ALA A 631 19.20 -1.86 -39.63
C ALA A 631 18.86 -2.83 -38.50
N GLY A 632 19.38 -4.06 -38.55
CA GLY A 632 19.25 -5.03 -37.48
C GLY A 632 19.91 -4.56 -36.18
N ILE A 633 19.33 -4.91 -35.05
CA ILE A 633 19.88 -4.64 -33.73
C ILE A 633 20.64 -5.87 -33.24
N ALA A 634 21.93 -5.71 -32.98
CA ALA A 634 22.79 -6.78 -32.49
C ALA A 634 22.70 -6.97 -30.96
N TRP A 635 23.03 -8.17 -30.50
CA TRP A 635 23.07 -8.52 -29.07
C TRP A 635 24.51 -8.50 -28.54
N TYR A 636 24.83 -7.54 -27.67
CA TYR A 636 26.10 -7.46 -26.95
C TYR A 636 25.98 -7.93 -25.51
N SER A 637 24.97 -7.44 -24.84
CA SER A 637 24.65 -7.73 -23.45
C SER A 637 23.15 -7.65 -23.25
N THR A 638 22.69 -8.00 -22.07
CA THR A 638 21.28 -7.88 -21.69
C THR A 638 20.85 -6.43 -21.41
N GLU A 639 21.80 -5.51 -21.30
CA GLU A 639 21.57 -4.11 -20.93
C GLU A 639 21.79 -3.16 -22.09
N GLU A 640 22.68 -3.52 -23.03
CA GLU A 640 23.06 -2.67 -24.16
C GLU A 640 22.75 -3.34 -25.50
N ALA A 641 22.30 -2.54 -26.45
CA ALA A 641 22.13 -2.96 -27.83
C ALA A 641 22.62 -1.89 -28.78
N GLN A 642 23.15 -2.28 -29.94
CA GLN A 642 23.60 -1.39 -30.98
C GLN A 642 23.13 -1.91 -32.33
N CYS A 643 22.66 -1.01 -33.19
CA CYS A 643 22.36 -1.40 -34.57
C CYS A 643 23.61 -1.29 -35.45
N ALA A 644 23.58 -1.90 -36.63
CA ALA A 644 24.71 -1.95 -37.58
C ALA A 644 25.20 -0.57 -38.03
N THR A 645 24.39 0.49 -37.89
CA THR A 645 24.79 1.89 -38.24
C THR A 645 25.29 2.67 -37.02
N GLY A 646 25.41 2.06 -35.86
CA GLY A 646 26.01 2.63 -34.67
C GLY A 646 25.07 3.32 -33.70
N HIS A 647 23.72 3.24 -33.88
CA HIS A 647 22.80 3.67 -32.82
C HIS A 647 22.91 2.73 -31.63
N ILE A 648 23.22 3.29 -30.46
CA ILE A 648 23.45 2.55 -29.23
C ILE A 648 22.15 2.54 -28.41
N PHE A 649 21.80 1.40 -27.91
CA PHE A 649 20.62 1.15 -27.09
C PHE A 649 21.10 0.63 -25.73
N GLY A 650 21.00 1.42 -24.65
CA GLY A 650 21.56 1.05 -23.34
C GLY A 650 21.04 1.89 -22.17
N MET A 651 21.37 1.52 -20.95
CA MET A 651 20.89 2.17 -19.71
C MET A 651 21.40 3.61 -19.53
N PHE A 652 20.59 4.42 -18.86
CA PHE A 652 20.82 5.81 -18.48
C PHE A 652 22.16 6.07 -17.74
N ASP A 653 22.72 5.05 -17.09
CA ASP A 653 24.03 5.10 -16.41
C ASP A 653 25.22 5.33 -17.35
N ALA A 654 25.10 4.92 -18.62
CA ALA A 654 26.14 5.19 -19.62
C ALA A 654 26.20 6.68 -20.01
N ALA A 655 25.04 7.36 -19.98
CA ALA A 655 24.97 8.81 -20.25
C ALA A 655 25.54 9.62 -19.08
N LEU A 656 25.41 9.20 -17.85
CA LEU A 656 25.99 9.84 -16.67
C LEU A 656 27.50 9.64 -16.60
N LYS A 657 28.02 8.47 -16.99
CA LYS A 657 29.48 8.25 -17.12
C LYS A 657 30.11 9.05 -18.25
N ALA A 658 29.42 9.21 -19.38
CA ALA A 658 29.88 10.03 -20.50
C ALA A 658 29.92 11.54 -20.18
N LEU A 659 29.04 12.03 -19.30
CA LEU A 659 29.03 13.40 -18.78
C LEU A 659 30.20 13.69 -17.82
N GLN A 660 30.76 12.68 -17.16
CA GLN A 660 31.92 12.81 -16.29
C GLN A 660 33.27 12.83 -17.05
N GLU A 661 33.31 12.39 -18.30
CA GLU A 661 34.56 12.29 -19.10
C GLU A 661 34.75 13.40 -20.12
N ASP A 662 34.05 14.55 -20.00
CA ASP A 662 34.27 15.78 -20.83
C ASP A 662 34.32 15.55 -22.36
N ILE A 663 33.68 14.50 -22.86
CA ILE A 663 33.59 14.22 -24.29
C ILE A 663 32.27 14.75 -24.83
N MET A 664 32.33 15.79 -25.63
CA MET A 664 31.25 16.30 -26.47
C MET A 664 30.80 15.21 -27.47
N LEU A 665 30.18 14.15 -27.01
CA LEU A 665 29.45 13.24 -27.85
C LEU A 665 28.04 13.81 -28.05
N THR A 666 27.73 14.15 -29.29
CA THR A 666 26.40 14.48 -29.79
C THR A 666 25.37 13.61 -29.08
N LEU A 667 24.36 14.27 -28.48
CA LEU A 667 23.19 13.65 -27.80
C LEU A 667 22.49 12.67 -28.75
N LEU A 668 22.99 11.46 -28.87
CA LEU A 668 22.25 10.36 -29.47
C LEU A 668 21.33 9.80 -28.40
N PRO A 669 20.04 9.59 -28.72
CA PRO A 669 19.11 8.98 -27.74
C PRO A 669 19.62 7.59 -27.38
N VAL A 670 19.90 7.38 -26.10
CA VAL A 670 20.27 6.08 -25.56
C VAL A 670 18.97 5.29 -25.44
N ILE A 671 18.84 4.17 -26.16
CA ILE A 671 17.68 3.30 -26.13
C ILE A 671 17.99 2.06 -25.31
N VAL A 672 17.08 1.69 -24.41
CA VAL A 672 17.26 0.64 -23.41
C VAL A 672 16.53 -0.63 -23.83
N ARG A 673 16.97 -1.81 -23.35
CA ARG A 673 16.21 -3.06 -23.52
C ARG A 673 15.22 -3.28 -22.38
N CYS A 674 14.02 -3.72 -22.75
CA CYS A 674 13.03 -4.16 -21.77
C CYS A 674 13.54 -5.37 -20.99
N SER A 675 13.61 -5.23 -19.69
CA SER A 675 14.14 -6.28 -18.80
C SER A 675 13.25 -7.55 -18.75
N LEU A 676 12.02 -7.53 -19.25
CA LEU A 676 11.15 -8.72 -19.34
C LEU A 676 11.09 -9.32 -20.76
N THR A 677 10.76 -8.51 -21.76
CA THR A 677 10.59 -8.98 -23.13
C THR A 677 11.90 -9.06 -23.91
N SER A 678 12.96 -8.50 -23.36
CA SER A 678 14.29 -8.35 -23.98
C SER A 678 14.31 -7.52 -25.26
N LEU A 679 13.20 -6.93 -25.70
CA LEU A 679 13.13 -6.04 -26.86
C LEU A 679 13.73 -4.67 -26.56
N ALA A 680 14.28 -4.00 -27.57
CA ALA A 680 14.75 -2.61 -27.46
C ALA A 680 13.56 -1.66 -27.29
N ILE A 681 13.63 -0.76 -26.31
CA ILE A 681 12.65 0.30 -26.07
C ILE A 681 13.09 1.49 -26.92
N GLN A 682 12.45 1.67 -28.06
CA GLN A 682 12.87 2.66 -29.06
C GLN A 682 12.13 4.00 -28.91
N ASP A 683 11.00 4.03 -28.23
CA ASP A 683 10.27 5.25 -27.86
C ASP A 683 10.48 5.55 -26.37
N PRO A 684 11.14 6.68 -26.02
CA PRO A 684 11.38 7.05 -24.62
C PRO A 684 10.11 7.26 -23.79
N GLY A 685 8.97 7.54 -24.44
CA GLY A 685 7.67 7.69 -23.78
C GLY A 685 6.96 6.39 -23.46
N SER A 686 7.49 5.25 -23.93
CA SER A 686 6.87 3.93 -23.79
C SER A 686 7.54 3.05 -22.74
N SER A 687 8.31 3.63 -21.82
CA SER A 687 8.99 2.89 -20.76
C SER A 687 8.40 3.13 -19.37
N LYS A 688 8.51 2.11 -18.52
CA LYS A 688 8.32 2.15 -17.09
C LYS A 688 9.56 1.60 -16.39
N VAL A 689 9.83 2.07 -15.18
CA VAL A 689 11.03 1.68 -14.43
C VAL A 689 10.68 0.91 -13.15
N CYS A 690 11.58 0.01 -12.74
CA CYS A 690 11.46 -0.60 -11.41
C CYS A 690 11.79 0.42 -10.32
N SER A 691 10.89 0.60 -9.35
CA SER A 691 11.05 1.56 -8.25
C SER A 691 12.21 1.22 -7.30
N SER A 692 12.72 -0.03 -7.31
CA SER A 692 13.78 -0.49 -6.40
C SER A 692 15.15 -0.53 -7.05
N CYS A 693 15.29 -1.13 -8.26
CA CYS A 693 16.58 -1.33 -8.91
C CYS A 693 16.79 -0.46 -10.16
N GLY A 694 15.80 0.36 -10.57
CA GLY A 694 15.91 1.26 -11.71
C GLY A 694 15.87 0.58 -13.09
N LYS A 695 15.75 -0.75 -13.19
CA LYS A 695 15.71 -1.42 -14.51
C LYS A 695 14.45 -1.04 -15.28
N GLU A 696 14.63 -0.86 -16.60
CA GLU A 696 13.58 -0.40 -17.49
C GLU A 696 12.80 -1.54 -18.16
N TYR A 697 11.55 -1.25 -18.43
CA TYR A 697 10.55 -2.16 -19.01
C TYR A 697 9.68 -1.41 -20.00
N LEU A 698 9.20 -2.08 -21.04
CA LEU A 698 8.15 -1.55 -21.89
C LEU A 698 6.88 -1.29 -21.06
N ASP A 699 6.21 -0.18 -21.31
CA ASP A 699 4.87 0.06 -20.76
C ASP A 699 3.83 -0.51 -21.74
N GLU A 700 3.15 -1.57 -21.34
CA GLU A 700 2.14 -2.26 -22.13
C GLU A 700 0.94 -1.38 -22.52
N ASP A 701 0.70 -0.30 -21.76
CA ASP A 701 -0.37 0.66 -22.03
C ASP A 701 0.00 1.68 -23.11
N SER A 702 1.30 1.93 -23.31
CA SER A 702 1.79 2.84 -24.36
C SER A 702 1.90 2.19 -25.73
N ILE A 703 1.87 0.85 -25.79
CA ILE A 703 1.86 0.12 -27.06
C ILE A 703 0.44 0.22 -27.62
N GLU A 704 0.29 0.85 -28.78
CA GLU A 704 -1.01 0.94 -29.46
C GLU A 704 -1.67 -0.43 -29.52
N PRO A 705 -2.99 -0.52 -29.23
CA PRO A 705 -3.74 -1.75 -29.32
C PRO A 705 -3.98 -2.13 -30.78
N SER A 706 -2.91 -2.13 -31.56
CA SER A 706 -2.91 -2.73 -32.89
C SER A 706 -3.02 -4.25 -32.70
N GLU A 707 -3.60 -4.97 -33.67
CA GLU A 707 -3.64 -6.44 -33.70
C GLU A 707 -2.24 -7.08 -33.79
N SER A 708 -1.19 -6.32 -33.44
CA SER A 708 0.20 -6.81 -33.54
C SER A 708 0.46 -7.89 -32.49
N ASP A 709 1.14 -8.94 -32.89
CA ASP A 709 1.54 -10.06 -32.01
C ASP A 709 2.42 -9.58 -30.85
N VAL A 710 3.15 -8.47 -31.00
CA VAL A 710 3.98 -7.87 -29.96
C VAL A 710 3.12 -7.28 -28.85
N SER A 711 2.04 -6.54 -29.16
CA SER A 711 1.13 -5.96 -28.16
C SER A 711 0.47 -7.05 -27.31
N TYR A 712 -0.05 -8.10 -27.95
CA TYR A 712 -0.61 -9.25 -27.26
C TYR A 712 0.43 -9.91 -26.33
N THR A 713 1.64 -10.13 -26.85
CA THR A 713 2.73 -10.77 -26.11
C THR A 713 3.13 -9.94 -24.90
N CYS A 714 3.34 -8.63 -25.04
CA CYS A 714 3.69 -7.74 -23.92
C CYS A 714 2.63 -7.79 -22.83
N ARG A 715 1.34 -7.67 -23.16
CA ARG A 715 0.25 -7.77 -22.19
C ARG A 715 0.24 -9.12 -21.46
N THR A 716 0.36 -10.22 -22.19
CA THR A 716 0.40 -11.56 -21.60
C THR A 716 1.57 -11.73 -20.64
N LEU A 717 2.76 -11.21 -20.99
CA LEU A 717 3.94 -11.31 -20.15
C LEU A 717 3.85 -10.39 -18.93
N PHE A 718 3.34 -9.17 -19.05
CA PHE A 718 3.17 -8.27 -17.91
C PHE A 718 2.00 -8.66 -16.99
N ASP A 719 1.01 -9.40 -17.48
CA ASP A 719 0.00 -10.04 -16.62
C ASP A 719 0.61 -11.18 -15.81
N ALA A 720 1.55 -11.93 -16.38
CA ALA A 720 2.26 -12.99 -15.69
C ALA A 720 3.33 -12.45 -14.73
N PHE A 721 4.13 -11.46 -15.16
CA PHE A 721 5.24 -10.85 -14.42
C PHE A 721 4.97 -9.38 -14.16
N ASP A 722 4.10 -9.09 -13.22
CA ASP A 722 3.67 -7.75 -12.84
C ASP A 722 4.58 -7.06 -11.81
N THR A 723 5.73 -7.66 -11.51
CA THR A 723 6.83 -7.11 -10.72
C THR A 723 8.18 -7.33 -11.41
N CYS A 724 9.20 -6.61 -10.99
CA CYS A 724 10.55 -6.71 -11.55
C CYS A 724 11.10 -8.13 -11.40
N VAL A 725 11.52 -8.73 -12.51
CA VAL A 725 12.08 -10.10 -12.55
C VAL A 725 13.49 -10.21 -11.94
N TYR A 726 14.12 -9.08 -11.58
CA TYR A 726 15.45 -9.03 -10.97
C TYR A 726 15.43 -8.78 -9.47
N CYS A 727 14.49 -7.99 -8.95
CA CYS A 727 14.46 -7.61 -7.54
C CYS A 727 13.07 -7.68 -6.90
N ASN A 728 12.07 -8.15 -7.64
CA ASN A 728 10.67 -8.21 -7.22
C ASN A 728 10.05 -6.83 -6.85
N GLY A 729 10.72 -5.73 -7.22
CA GLY A 729 10.20 -4.37 -7.02
C GLY A 729 9.04 -4.07 -7.96
N LYS A 730 8.19 -3.11 -7.58
CA LYS A 730 7.06 -2.67 -8.41
C LYS A 730 7.50 -1.62 -9.43
N TYR A 731 6.71 -1.46 -10.49
CA TYR A 731 6.99 -0.49 -11.53
C TYR A 731 6.52 0.92 -11.17
N ARG A 732 7.12 1.91 -11.84
CA ARG A 732 6.69 3.31 -11.91
C ARG A 732 6.70 3.75 -13.38
N ALA A 733 5.76 4.65 -13.77
CA ALA A 733 5.80 5.34 -15.04
C ALA A 733 6.87 6.43 -15.03
#